data_b5dd8baf81dc2f858641e96d2d7bdb6b
#
_entry.id   b5dd8baf81dc2f858641e96d2d7bdb6b
#
_cell.length_a   1.000
_cell.length_b   1.000
_cell.length_c   1.000
_cell.angle_alpha   90.00
_cell.angle_beta   90.00
_cell.angle_gamma   90.00
#
_symmetry.space_group_name_H-M   'P 1'
#
loop_
_entity.id
_entity.type
_entity.pdbx_description
1 polymer ?
#
loop_
_entity_poly.entity_id
_entity_poly.type
_entity_poly.pdbx_seq_one_letter_code
_entity_poly.pdbx_strand_id
1 'polypeptide(L)'
;MVKKKSNRKPKNIGEAVGFRNVFSNEKTDFLLGVILLLVAIFVVIAMVSFFSTGQADQSLLESLRPGEWMNTNRIFTNYCGSIGAIMSYFFMAVNFGIPAFFIPIFVVLVGVKLMKIYIVNLWKWFFSMMLTMIWCSIAFAKFLTPIMGGLFFNPGGEHGLLCVQQLENIVGAPGLIGILLFTALAFLTYLTTETIEIVRKAMNPVKYLTSKVRFTITNHEPQSEESTQEEMSEEENEEATTYESLIDEGLPEDLPAPIVDFTNYEEASNPTINPVENTPIIALSPIADTPKEATTDEDNKLTVEVAKNEEKAGSDVVNVEEILSTPIDPLEPFTKYKKPTLDLLKKYDDGDKPKVDMEEIKANNARIVEVLNSFGVSIREIKATVGPTITLYEITPAEGVRISKIRNLEDDIALSLSALGIRIIAPIPGKGTIGIEVPNKNPQIVSMESILNSKKFKETKMELPLALGKTITNEVFMVDLAKIPHLLVAGATGQGKSVGLNAIITSLLYKKHPNELKFVLVDPKKVEFSVYHKISDHFMACLPENDDEPIITDVTKVVRTLNSLCALMDRRYDLLKIAGAKNIKEYNAKYVNHKLDLTKGHDYMPYIVVIIDEFGDLIMTAGKEIELPIARIAQLARAVGIHMVIATQRPTTKIITGNIKANFPGRMAFRVSSQIDSRTILDRSGANQLVGRGDLLFLNGNEPVRVQCAFVDTPEIERINDYITDEPGPVEPMELPEPIEDNSGGSVGSGGADLSSLDPYFEEAAHAIVLSQQGSTSMIQRRFSIGYNRAGRLMDQLEQAGIVGAAQGSKPREVLIQDENQLNSRLLQLRS
;
A
#
# COMPACT_ATOMS: atom_id res chain seq x y z
N MET A 1 -24.68 1.39 -53.30
CA MET A 1 -24.83 1.04 -51.90
C MET A 1 -24.26 2.15 -50.99
N VAL A 2 -25.12 3.03 -50.49
CA VAL A 2 -24.73 4.18 -49.63
C VAL A 2 -24.62 3.70 -48.21
N LYS A 3 -23.43 3.82 -47.59
CA LYS A 3 -23.18 3.48 -46.17
C LYS A 3 -23.88 4.54 -45.27
N LYS A 4 -24.90 4.12 -44.52
CA LYS A 4 -25.55 4.86 -43.46
C LYS A 4 -24.52 5.26 -42.38
N LYS A 5 -24.30 6.57 -42.17
CA LYS A 5 -23.57 7.11 -41.02
C LYS A 5 -24.41 6.90 -39.78
N SER A 6 -23.90 6.18 -38.80
CA SER A 6 -24.52 6.03 -37.48
C SER A 6 -24.24 7.28 -36.64
N ASN A 7 -25.29 7.99 -36.28
CA ASN A 7 -25.26 9.10 -35.29
C ASN A 7 -25.04 8.54 -33.88
N ARG A 8 -23.77 8.40 -33.45
CA ARG A 8 -23.46 8.22 -32.03
C ARG A 8 -23.26 9.59 -31.40
N LYS A 9 -23.99 9.88 -30.31
CA LYS A 9 -23.78 11.08 -29.50
C LYS A 9 -22.37 11.08 -28.90
N PRO A 10 -21.63 12.20 -28.90
CA PRO A 10 -20.27 12.28 -28.35
C PRO A 10 -20.30 12.01 -26.85
N LYS A 11 -19.36 11.17 -26.37
CA LYS A 11 -19.27 10.71 -24.98
C LYS A 11 -18.48 11.67 -24.05
N ASN A 12 -17.69 12.61 -24.60
CA ASN A 12 -16.90 13.58 -23.84
C ASN A 12 -16.80 14.91 -24.59
N ILE A 13 -16.55 16.02 -23.86
CA ILE A 13 -16.39 17.39 -24.39
C ILE A 13 -15.32 17.45 -25.50
N GLY A 14 -14.23 16.69 -25.41
CA GLY A 14 -13.19 16.59 -26.45
C GLY A 14 -13.66 15.91 -27.74
N GLU A 15 -14.69 15.08 -27.69
CA GLU A 15 -15.32 14.42 -28.87
C GLU A 15 -16.38 15.34 -29.52
N ALA A 16 -17.04 16.20 -28.70
CA ALA A 16 -18.00 17.19 -29.15
C ALA A 16 -17.31 18.37 -29.88
N VAL A 17 -16.07 18.73 -29.50
CA VAL A 17 -15.31 19.83 -30.10
C VAL A 17 -14.43 19.38 -31.29
N GLY A 18 -14.46 18.07 -31.66
CA GLY A 18 -13.73 17.54 -32.82
C GLY A 18 -12.20 17.41 -32.64
N PHE A 19 -11.65 17.66 -31.45
CA PHE A 19 -10.21 17.60 -31.15
C PHE A 19 -9.59 16.21 -31.42
N ARG A 20 -10.32 15.11 -31.21
CA ARG A 20 -9.81 13.76 -31.43
C ARG A 20 -9.56 13.40 -32.90
N ASN A 21 -10.27 14.04 -33.81
CA ASN A 21 -10.06 13.85 -35.26
C ASN A 21 -8.89 14.68 -35.81
N VAL A 22 -8.48 15.74 -35.10
CA VAL A 22 -7.35 16.58 -35.46
C VAL A 22 -6.01 15.87 -35.16
N PHE A 23 -5.92 15.14 -34.04
CA PHE A 23 -4.70 14.41 -33.62
C PHE A 23 -4.56 12.99 -34.16
N SER A 24 -5.50 12.51 -34.99
CA SER A 24 -5.43 11.18 -35.61
C SER A 24 -4.95 11.17 -37.05
N ASN A 25 -4.60 12.35 -37.61
CA ASN A 25 -4.22 12.50 -39.03
C ASN A 25 -2.71 12.74 -39.12
N GLU A 26 -1.99 11.87 -39.81
CA GLU A 26 -0.53 11.92 -40.00
C GLU A 26 -0.04 13.27 -40.53
N LYS A 27 -0.86 13.92 -41.38
CA LYS A 27 -0.55 15.26 -41.91
C LYS A 27 -0.63 16.34 -40.83
N THR A 28 -1.55 16.23 -39.89
CA THR A 28 -1.69 17.20 -38.78
C THR A 28 -0.59 17.05 -37.75
N ASP A 29 -0.16 15.82 -37.46
CA ASP A 29 0.96 15.54 -36.56
C ASP A 29 2.27 16.09 -37.15
N PHE A 30 2.50 15.90 -38.45
CA PHE A 30 3.66 16.45 -39.13
C PHE A 30 3.67 17.99 -39.12
N LEU A 31 2.52 18.63 -39.46
CA LEU A 31 2.41 20.10 -39.46
C LEU A 31 2.62 20.67 -38.06
N LEU A 32 2.07 20.04 -37.01
CA LEU A 32 2.27 20.42 -35.62
C LEU A 32 3.73 20.28 -35.21
N GLY A 33 4.41 19.23 -35.63
CA GLY A 33 5.83 19.00 -35.41
C GLY A 33 6.68 20.14 -36.03
N VAL A 34 6.36 20.57 -37.26
CA VAL A 34 7.03 21.70 -37.92
C VAL A 34 6.79 23.02 -37.16
N ILE A 35 5.58 23.27 -36.73
CA ILE A 35 5.24 24.48 -35.91
C ILE A 35 6.05 24.46 -34.60
N LEU A 36 6.17 23.34 -33.90
CA LEU A 36 6.96 23.23 -32.70
C LEU A 36 8.45 23.49 -32.94
N LEU A 37 8.99 23.05 -34.07
CA LEU A 37 10.37 23.36 -34.46
C LEU A 37 10.58 24.85 -34.67
N LEU A 38 9.65 25.51 -35.37
CA LEU A 38 9.71 26.98 -35.56
C LEU A 38 9.61 27.72 -34.23
N VAL A 39 8.73 27.29 -33.33
CA VAL A 39 8.62 27.87 -31.97
C VAL A 39 9.92 27.67 -31.18
N ALA A 40 10.53 26.50 -31.25
CA ALA A 40 11.79 26.24 -30.57
C ALA A 40 12.90 27.13 -31.08
N ILE A 41 13.01 27.31 -32.41
CA ILE A 41 13.99 28.23 -33.05
C ILE A 41 13.71 29.66 -32.58
N PHE A 42 12.46 30.13 -32.57
CA PHE A 42 12.09 31.46 -32.09
C PHE A 42 12.52 31.66 -30.63
N VAL A 43 12.29 30.71 -29.75
CA VAL A 43 12.67 30.77 -28.32
C VAL A 43 14.19 30.81 -28.17
N VAL A 44 14.94 30.02 -28.96
CA VAL A 44 16.41 30.04 -28.94
C VAL A 44 16.93 31.41 -29.37
N ILE A 45 16.41 31.99 -30.44
CA ILE A 45 16.81 33.33 -30.92
C ILE A 45 16.48 34.38 -29.87
N ALA A 46 15.32 34.33 -29.25
CA ALA A 46 14.94 35.24 -28.17
C ALA A 46 15.89 35.17 -26.97
N MET A 47 16.24 33.92 -26.54
CA MET A 47 17.17 33.69 -25.43
C MET A 47 18.61 34.11 -25.75
N VAL A 48 19.10 33.90 -26.98
CA VAL A 48 20.41 34.34 -27.42
C VAL A 48 20.46 35.89 -27.50
N SER A 49 19.41 36.54 -28.04
CA SER A 49 19.27 37.98 -28.04
C SER A 49 19.31 38.59 -26.65
N PHE A 50 18.75 37.88 -25.64
CA PHE A 50 18.67 38.33 -24.24
C PHE A 50 20.06 38.63 -23.62
N PHE A 51 21.11 37.92 -24.00
CA PHE A 51 22.47 38.19 -23.51
C PHE A 51 22.96 39.60 -23.86
N SER A 52 22.51 40.16 -24.97
CA SER A 52 22.93 41.50 -25.44
C SER A 52 21.87 42.59 -25.19
N THR A 53 20.59 42.22 -25.18
CA THR A 53 19.49 43.20 -25.12
C THR A 53 18.75 43.19 -23.78
N GLY A 54 18.92 42.16 -22.95
CA GLY A 54 18.15 41.98 -21.74
C GLY A 54 18.32 43.06 -20.69
N GLN A 55 19.52 43.68 -20.58
CA GLN A 55 19.75 44.77 -19.63
C GLN A 55 18.95 46.05 -20.01
N ALA A 56 18.81 46.35 -21.32
CA ALA A 56 18.00 47.47 -21.80
C ALA A 56 16.50 47.22 -21.63
N ASP A 57 16.06 45.97 -21.81
CA ASP A 57 14.64 45.57 -21.70
C ASP A 57 14.20 45.35 -20.25
N GLN A 58 15.12 45.10 -19.30
CA GLN A 58 14.81 44.72 -17.92
C GLN A 58 13.92 45.73 -17.19
N SER A 59 14.25 47.01 -17.26
CA SER A 59 13.48 48.07 -16.59
C SER A 59 12.06 48.23 -17.17
N LEU A 60 11.91 47.92 -18.49
CA LEU A 60 10.61 47.90 -19.14
C LEU A 60 9.79 46.67 -18.72
N LEU A 61 10.44 45.52 -18.57
CA LEU A 61 9.81 44.27 -18.20
C LEU A 61 9.35 44.25 -16.73
N GLU A 62 10.15 44.80 -15.81
CA GLU A 62 9.80 44.93 -14.38
C GLU A 62 8.61 45.87 -14.13
N SER A 63 8.43 46.89 -14.99
CA SER A 63 7.33 47.87 -14.93
C SER A 63 6.09 47.45 -15.73
N LEU A 64 6.08 46.26 -16.35
CA LEU A 64 5.05 45.82 -17.28
C LEU A 64 3.75 45.42 -16.56
N ARG A 65 2.62 46.03 -16.91
CA ARG A 65 1.29 45.64 -16.41
C ARG A 65 0.65 44.62 -17.34
N PRO A 66 -0.27 43.76 -16.83
CA PRO A 66 -0.97 42.79 -17.68
C PRO A 66 -1.67 43.47 -18.86
N GLY A 67 -1.35 43.05 -20.10
CA GLY A 67 -1.94 43.57 -21.34
C GLY A 67 -1.12 44.65 -22.04
N GLU A 68 -0.10 45.26 -21.39
CA GLU A 68 0.73 46.33 -22.00
C GLU A 68 1.79 45.78 -22.98
N TRP A 69 2.01 44.49 -23.07
CA TRP A 69 2.94 43.84 -24.00
C TRP A 69 2.57 44.02 -25.49
N MET A 70 1.31 44.38 -25.77
CA MET A 70 0.82 44.76 -27.11
C MET A 70 0.90 46.26 -27.39
N ASN A 71 1.37 47.09 -26.44
CA ASN A 71 1.40 48.55 -26.62
C ASN A 71 2.52 48.97 -27.57
N THR A 72 2.18 49.57 -28.70
CA THR A 72 3.10 50.03 -29.75
C THR A 72 4.04 51.13 -29.29
N ASN A 73 3.77 51.83 -28.18
CA ASN A 73 4.58 52.88 -27.63
C ASN A 73 5.78 52.34 -26.79
N ARG A 74 5.82 51.03 -26.52
CA ARG A 74 6.96 50.39 -25.82
C ARG A 74 7.78 49.59 -26.83
N ILE A 75 9.00 50.01 -27.08
CA ILE A 75 9.91 49.34 -28.03
C ILE A 75 10.87 48.46 -27.23
N PHE A 76 10.78 47.14 -27.43
CA PHE A 76 11.71 46.18 -26.90
C PHE A 76 12.88 45.98 -27.87
N THR A 77 14.10 45.86 -27.32
CA THR A 77 15.32 45.70 -28.10
C THR A 77 15.61 44.26 -28.47
N ASN A 78 14.91 43.28 -27.84
CA ASN A 78 15.05 41.86 -28.21
C ASN A 78 14.66 41.60 -29.66
N TYR A 79 15.46 40.80 -30.39
CA TYR A 79 15.25 40.47 -31.82
C TYR A 79 13.92 39.83 -32.14
N CYS A 80 13.29 39.16 -31.12
CA CYS A 80 11.98 38.56 -31.22
C CYS A 80 10.85 39.46 -30.65
N GLY A 81 11.09 40.75 -30.50
CA GLY A 81 10.13 41.73 -30.01
C GLY A 81 9.66 41.50 -28.57
N SER A 82 8.48 42.01 -28.22
CA SER A 82 7.95 41.96 -26.85
C SER A 82 7.74 40.55 -26.35
N ILE A 83 7.27 39.64 -27.19
CA ILE A 83 7.06 38.22 -26.80
C ILE A 83 8.39 37.55 -26.51
N GLY A 84 9.43 37.79 -27.35
CA GLY A 84 10.76 37.25 -27.12
C GLY A 84 11.42 37.81 -25.86
N ALA A 85 11.28 39.11 -25.59
CA ALA A 85 11.79 39.77 -24.41
C ALA A 85 11.15 39.19 -23.11
N ILE A 86 9.82 39.02 -23.08
CA ILE A 86 9.10 38.46 -21.94
C ILE A 86 9.49 37.00 -21.71
N MET A 87 9.52 36.18 -22.75
CA MET A 87 9.85 34.74 -22.63
C MET A 87 11.30 34.55 -22.17
N SER A 88 12.24 35.26 -22.75
CA SER A 88 13.64 35.15 -22.39
C SER A 88 13.92 35.66 -20.98
N TYR A 89 13.33 36.79 -20.57
CA TYR A 89 13.39 37.30 -19.19
C TYR A 89 12.84 36.28 -18.20
N PHE A 90 11.64 35.72 -18.47
CA PHE A 90 11.02 34.74 -17.61
C PHE A 90 11.85 33.46 -17.46
N PHE A 91 12.40 32.93 -18.54
CA PHE A 91 13.17 31.69 -18.49
C PHE A 91 14.58 31.88 -17.94
N MET A 92 15.26 32.99 -18.28
CA MET A 92 16.68 33.19 -17.98
C MET A 92 16.88 34.00 -16.70
N ALA A 93 16.18 35.13 -16.49
CA ALA A 93 16.39 35.95 -15.29
C ALA A 93 15.61 35.40 -14.10
N VAL A 94 14.29 35.21 -14.24
CA VAL A 94 13.40 34.86 -13.13
C VAL A 94 13.48 33.37 -12.74
N ASN A 95 13.72 32.47 -13.72
CA ASN A 95 13.73 31.04 -13.41
C ASN A 95 15.13 30.41 -13.43
N PHE A 96 15.52 29.76 -14.52
CA PHE A 96 16.60 28.78 -14.52
C PHE A 96 17.96 29.30 -15.02
N GLY A 97 18.06 30.53 -15.50
CA GLY A 97 19.30 31.06 -16.06
C GLY A 97 19.67 30.44 -17.41
N ILE A 98 20.97 30.28 -17.64
CA ILE A 98 21.50 29.62 -18.85
C ILE A 98 20.94 28.20 -19.05
N PRO A 99 20.78 27.37 -18.03
CA PRO A 99 20.15 26.05 -18.17
C PRO A 99 18.73 26.03 -18.78
N ALA A 100 18.05 27.16 -18.86
CA ALA A 100 16.74 27.26 -19.51
C ALA A 100 16.77 26.82 -21.00
N PHE A 101 17.95 26.80 -21.66
CA PHE A 101 18.11 26.27 -23.02
C PHE A 101 17.70 24.78 -23.18
N PHE A 102 17.60 24.01 -22.10
CA PHE A 102 17.03 22.67 -22.15
C PHE A 102 15.54 22.67 -22.57
N ILE A 103 14.80 23.76 -22.34
CA ILE A 103 13.39 23.90 -22.72
C ILE A 103 13.20 23.84 -24.23
N PRO A 104 13.79 24.72 -25.05
CA PRO A 104 13.64 24.65 -26.50
C PRO A 104 14.22 23.34 -27.09
N ILE A 105 15.27 22.75 -26.52
CA ILE A 105 15.81 21.46 -26.94
C ILE A 105 14.73 20.36 -26.73
N PHE A 106 14.02 20.36 -25.60
CA PHE A 106 12.93 19.41 -25.39
C PHE A 106 11.77 19.62 -26.38
N VAL A 107 11.42 20.88 -26.71
CA VAL A 107 10.39 21.20 -27.70
C VAL A 107 10.79 20.65 -29.09
N VAL A 108 12.07 20.73 -29.48
CA VAL A 108 12.60 20.10 -30.71
C VAL A 108 12.36 18.59 -30.67
N LEU A 109 12.67 17.89 -29.55
CA LEU A 109 12.46 16.44 -29.44
C LEU A 109 10.98 16.07 -29.59
N VAL A 110 10.08 16.87 -29.03
CA VAL A 110 8.62 16.68 -29.21
C VAL A 110 8.24 16.84 -30.67
N GLY A 111 8.73 17.89 -31.35
CA GLY A 111 8.50 18.13 -32.75
C GLY A 111 8.97 16.99 -33.65
N VAL A 112 10.21 16.53 -33.46
CA VAL A 112 10.82 15.43 -34.22
C VAL A 112 10.03 14.12 -34.02
N LYS A 113 9.54 13.85 -32.82
CA LYS A 113 8.69 12.69 -32.54
C LYS A 113 7.35 12.76 -33.26
N LEU A 114 6.68 13.94 -33.24
CA LEU A 114 5.42 14.15 -33.93
C LEU A 114 5.58 13.97 -35.45
N MET A 115 6.71 14.37 -36.00
CA MET A 115 7.06 14.16 -37.40
C MET A 115 7.40 12.70 -37.74
N LYS A 116 7.45 11.79 -36.73
CA LYS A 116 7.84 10.37 -36.86
C LYS A 116 9.23 10.12 -37.45
N ILE A 117 10.14 11.09 -37.34
CA ILE A 117 11.53 10.97 -37.83
C ILE A 117 12.32 10.04 -36.92
N TYR A 118 12.12 10.13 -35.58
CA TYR A 118 12.76 9.27 -34.58
C TYR A 118 11.77 8.79 -33.52
N ILE A 119 11.92 7.54 -33.07
CA ILE A 119 11.14 6.94 -31.96
C ILE A 119 11.85 7.26 -30.66
N VAL A 120 11.42 8.33 -30.00
CA VAL A 120 11.99 8.80 -28.72
C VAL A 120 10.99 8.59 -27.59
N ASN A 121 11.46 8.09 -26.44
CA ASN A 121 10.63 8.03 -25.24
C ASN A 121 10.61 9.41 -24.55
N LEU A 122 9.59 10.24 -24.89
CA LEU A 122 9.48 11.63 -24.41
C LEU A 122 9.47 11.73 -22.89
N TRP A 123 8.86 10.79 -22.16
CA TRP A 123 8.82 10.83 -20.71
C TRP A 123 10.20 10.67 -20.08
N LYS A 124 11.02 9.76 -20.61
CA LYS A 124 12.41 9.58 -20.16
C LYS A 124 13.22 10.84 -20.38
N TRP A 125 13.12 11.43 -21.59
CA TRP A 125 13.84 12.66 -21.93
C TRP A 125 13.34 13.88 -21.17
N PHE A 126 12.02 13.99 -20.93
CA PHE A 126 11.45 15.08 -20.14
C PHE A 126 12.02 15.11 -18.72
N PHE A 127 11.92 13.99 -17.99
CA PHE A 127 12.42 13.92 -16.62
C PHE A 127 13.94 14.09 -16.56
N SER A 128 14.67 13.50 -17.50
CA SER A 128 16.14 13.63 -17.56
C SER A 128 16.56 15.10 -17.80
N MET A 129 15.97 15.77 -18.78
CA MET A 129 16.30 17.17 -19.09
C MET A 129 15.83 18.12 -17.98
N MET A 130 14.66 17.89 -17.40
CA MET A 130 14.15 18.70 -16.28
C MET A 130 15.10 18.59 -15.07
N LEU A 131 15.50 17.38 -14.70
CA LEU A 131 16.42 17.16 -13.57
C LEU A 131 17.80 17.79 -13.84
N THR A 132 18.33 17.62 -15.06
CA THR A 132 19.59 18.24 -15.48
C THR A 132 19.49 19.77 -15.45
N MET A 133 18.40 20.35 -15.92
CA MET A 133 18.16 21.79 -15.92
C MET A 133 18.16 22.36 -14.50
N ILE A 134 17.43 21.74 -13.57
CA ILE A 134 17.37 22.14 -12.16
C ILE A 134 18.76 22.01 -11.51
N TRP A 135 19.44 20.88 -11.73
CA TRP A 135 20.77 20.65 -11.19
C TRP A 135 21.78 21.70 -11.74
N CYS A 136 21.78 21.94 -13.05
CA CYS A 136 22.64 22.95 -13.68
C CYS A 136 22.31 24.38 -13.20
N SER A 137 21.03 24.69 -12.94
CA SER A 137 20.62 25.98 -12.38
C SER A 137 21.29 26.24 -11.02
N ILE A 138 21.26 25.28 -10.13
CA ILE A 138 21.91 25.38 -8.79
C ILE A 138 23.44 25.42 -8.93
N ALA A 139 24.01 24.53 -9.74
CA ALA A 139 25.44 24.49 -9.97
C ALA A 139 25.99 25.80 -10.60
N PHE A 140 25.28 26.37 -11.59
CA PHE A 140 25.67 27.63 -12.24
C PHE A 140 25.54 28.83 -11.29
N ALA A 141 24.49 28.86 -10.46
CA ALA A 141 24.36 29.87 -9.42
C ALA A 141 25.51 29.81 -8.41
N LYS A 142 26.01 28.62 -8.04
CA LYS A 142 27.11 28.47 -7.08
C LYS A 142 28.48 28.70 -7.68
N PHE A 143 28.79 28.09 -8.82
CA PHE A 143 30.14 28.05 -9.37
C PHE A 143 30.39 29.07 -10.48
N LEU A 144 29.37 29.41 -11.28
CA LEU A 144 29.55 30.28 -12.45
C LEU A 144 29.31 31.74 -12.11
N THR A 145 28.48 32.08 -11.13
CA THR A 145 28.24 33.47 -10.69
C THR A 145 29.51 34.19 -10.28
N PRO A 146 30.46 33.62 -9.51
CA PRO A 146 31.72 34.29 -9.16
C PRO A 146 32.63 34.52 -10.36
N ILE A 147 32.53 33.68 -11.40
CA ILE A 147 33.40 33.74 -12.60
C ILE A 147 32.84 34.71 -13.62
N MET A 148 31.51 34.77 -13.77
CA MET A 148 30.80 35.58 -14.75
C MET A 148 30.15 36.84 -14.12
N GLY A 149 30.84 37.49 -13.17
CA GLY A 149 30.31 38.64 -12.42
C GLY A 149 29.96 39.89 -13.24
N GLY A 150 30.18 39.89 -14.56
CA GLY A 150 29.77 40.94 -15.50
C GLY A 150 28.40 40.76 -16.17
N LEU A 151 27.70 39.66 -15.93
CA LEU A 151 26.36 39.45 -16.46
C LEU A 151 25.33 40.21 -15.61
N PHE A 152 24.35 40.84 -16.28
CA PHE A 152 23.25 41.57 -15.62
C PHE A 152 22.21 40.64 -14.96
N PHE A 153 22.28 39.35 -15.19
CA PHE A 153 21.44 38.35 -14.55
C PHE A 153 22.29 37.18 -13.99
N ASN A 154 21.74 36.45 -13.01
CA ASN A 154 22.42 35.29 -12.45
C ASN A 154 22.49 34.14 -13.46
N PRO A 155 23.66 33.54 -13.76
CA PRO A 155 23.80 32.41 -14.68
C PRO A 155 22.90 31.20 -14.35
N GLY A 156 22.58 30.99 -13.07
CA GLY A 156 21.64 29.98 -12.61
C GLY A 156 20.18 30.45 -12.49
N GLY A 157 19.90 31.75 -12.79
CA GLY A 157 18.60 32.36 -12.56
C GLY A 157 18.29 32.61 -11.07
N GLU A 158 17.15 33.24 -10.76
CA GLU A 158 16.73 33.43 -9.37
C GLU A 158 16.44 32.10 -8.68
N HIS A 159 15.88 31.10 -9.38
CA HIS A 159 15.65 29.75 -8.83
C HIS A 159 16.96 29.14 -8.31
N GLY A 160 18.03 29.15 -9.10
CA GLY A 160 19.34 28.65 -8.70
C GLY A 160 19.91 29.40 -7.49
N LEU A 161 19.83 30.72 -7.49
CA LEU A 161 20.31 31.57 -6.40
C LEU A 161 19.56 31.29 -5.08
N LEU A 162 18.23 31.24 -5.12
CA LEU A 162 17.40 30.93 -3.94
C LEU A 162 17.69 29.53 -3.38
N CYS A 163 17.83 28.53 -4.26
CA CYS A 163 18.18 27.17 -3.84
C CYS A 163 19.56 27.10 -3.18
N VAL A 164 20.56 27.82 -3.74
CA VAL A 164 21.91 27.90 -3.14
C VAL A 164 21.84 28.53 -1.75
N GLN A 165 21.18 29.68 -1.61
CA GLN A 165 21.03 30.38 -0.32
C GLN A 165 20.34 29.49 0.73
N GLN A 166 19.23 28.81 0.38
CA GLN A 166 18.50 27.93 1.29
C GLN A 166 19.33 26.71 1.70
N LEU A 167 19.96 26.03 0.74
CA LEU A 167 20.77 24.85 1.02
C LEU A 167 22.04 25.20 1.80
N GLU A 168 22.70 26.34 1.53
CA GLU A 168 23.86 26.80 2.30
C GLU A 168 23.48 27.14 3.74
N ASN A 169 22.30 27.70 3.97
CA ASN A 169 21.81 27.96 5.34
C ASN A 169 21.56 26.67 6.13
N ILE A 170 21.23 25.57 5.46
CA ILE A 170 20.91 24.28 6.11
C ILE A 170 22.17 23.42 6.32
N VAL A 171 23.00 23.25 5.27
CA VAL A 171 24.13 22.30 5.26
C VAL A 171 25.52 22.97 5.13
N GLY A 172 25.57 24.29 5.01
CA GLY A 172 26.80 25.05 4.75
C GLY A 172 27.31 24.89 3.32
N ALA A 173 28.27 25.73 2.93
CA ALA A 173 28.87 25.71 1.58
C ALA A 173 29.55 24.35 1.25
N PRO A 174 30.32 23.69 2.15
CA PRO A 174 30.91 22.37 1.87
C PRO A 174 29.85 21.30 1.68
N GLY A 175 28.75 21.34 2.46
CA GLY A 175 27.63 20.40 2.35
C GLY A 175 26.91 20.51 1.01
N LEU A 176 26.66 21.74 0.52
CA LEU A 176 26.07 21.97 -0.80
C LEU A 176 26.95 21.38 -1.91
N ILE A 177 28.28 21.60 -1.87
CA ILE A 177 29.20 21.01 -2.85
C ILE A 177 29.14 19.49 -2.82
N GLY A 178 29.10 18.87 -1.62
CA GLY A 178 28.96 17.43 -1.45
C GLY A 178 27.65 16.89 -2.06
N ILE A 179 26.52 17.57 -1.84
CA ILE A 179 25.21 17.22 -2.41
C ILE A 179 25.25 17.32 -3.95
N LEU A 180 25.82 18.38 -4.49
CA LEU A 180 25.93 18.56 -5.95
C LEU A 180 26.80 17.47 -6.58
N LEU A 181 27.93 17.11 -5.98
CA LEU A 181 28.79 16.04 -6.47
C LEU A 181 28.11 14.67 -6.38
N PHE A 182 27.46 14.37 -5.27
CA PHE A 182 26.76 13.12 -5.08
C PHE A 182 25.59 12.95 -6.06
N THR A 183 24.79 13.99 -6.24
CA THR A 183 23.65 13.98 -7.19
C THR A 183 24.11 13.91 -8.65
N ALA A 184 25.23 14.56 -9.00
CA ALA A 184 25.85 14.44 -10.33
C ALA A 184 26.31 13.00 -10.59
N LEU A 185 27.00 12.39 -9.61
CA LEU A 185 27.48 11.03 -9.71
C LEU A 185 26.31 10.03 -9.83
N ALA A 186 25.29 10.18 -8.99
CA ALA A 186 24.07 9.35 -9.03
C ALA A 186 23.35 9.47 -10.38
N PHE A 187 23.27 10.68 -10.94
CA PHE A 187 22.65 10.91 -12.24
C PHE A 187 23.46 10.32 -13.40
N LEU A 188 24.80 10.47 -13.37
CA LEU A 188 25.71 9.87 -14.36
C LEU A 188 25.65 8.32 -14.32
N THR A 189 25.61 7.71 -13.12
CA THR A 189 25.47 6.26 -12.98
C THR A 189 24.13 5.76 -13.50
N TYR A 190 23.07 6.56 -13.40
CA TYR A 190 21.76 6.24 -13.98
C TYR A 190 21.78 6.29 -15.53
N LEU A 191 22.54 7.22 -16.11
CA LEU A 191 22.62 7.40 -17.57
C LEU A 191 23.52 6.36 -18.25
N THR A 192 24.66 6.03 -17.62
CA THR A 192 25.69 5.14 -18.21
C THR A 192 26.24 4.16 -17.18
N THR A 193 26.29 2.89 -17.56
CA THR A 193 26.93 1.84 -16.73
C THR A 193 28.46 2.00 -16.64
N GLU A 194 29.07 2.68 -17.59
CA GLU A 194 30.52 2.96 -17.61
C GLU A 194 30.96 3.85 -16.45
N THR A 195 30.09 4.74 -15.94
CA THR A 195 30.40 5.59 -14.80
C THR A 195 30.76 4.77 -13.54
N ILE A 196 30.12 3.62 -13.35
CA ILE A 196 30.41 2.71 -12.23
C ILE A 196 31.86 2.22 -12.31
N GLU A 197 32.35 1.89 -13.50
CA GLU A 197 33.72 1.46 -13.70
C GLU A 197 34.73 2.57 -13.47
N ILE A 198 34.43 3.79 -13.91
CA ILE A 198 35.29 4.97 -13.72
C ILE A 198 35.42 5.27 -12.22
N VAL A 199 34.32 5.27 -11.48
CA VAL A 199 34.34 5.49 -10.03
C VAL A 199 35.10 4.39 -9.31
N ARG A 200 34.89 3.14 -9.69
CA ARG A 200 35.61 1.98 -9.11
C ARG A 200 37.13 2.07 -9.42
N LYS A 201 37.51 2.53 -10.62
CA LYS A 201 38.91 2.79 -11.00
C LYS A 201 39.50 3.95 -10.20
N ALA A 202 38.74 5.03 -9.96
CA ALA A 202 39.18 6.18 -9.19
C ALA A 202 39.35 5.88 -7.69
N MET A 203 38.50 5.03 -7.11
CA MET A 203 38.57 4.63 -5.71
C MET A 203 39.69 3.60 -5.41
N ASN A 204 40.22 2.90 -6.42
CA ASN A 204 41.32 1.94 -6.27
C ASN A 204 42.46 2.20 -7.27
N PRO A 205 43.17 3.34 -7.16
CA PRO A 205 44.19 3.74 -8.13
C PRO A 205 45.43 2.76 -8.11
N VAL A 206 45.73 2.17 -6.95
CA VAL A 206 46.83 1.24 -6.81
C VAL A 206 46.63 -0.06 -7.59
N LYS A 207 45.41 -0.63 -7.57
CA LYS A 207 45.05 -1.83 -8.33
C LYS A 207 45.05 -1.60 -9.83
N TYR A 208 44.78 -0.37 -10.30
CA TYR A 208 44.80 0.00 -11.69
C TYR A 208 46.23 0.21 -12.23
N LEU A 209 47.11 0.81 -11.42
CA LEU A 209 48.52 0.98 -11.78
C LEU A 209 49.29 -0.35 -11.82
N THR A 210 48.98 -1.25 -10.87
CA THR A 210 49.65 -2.57 -10.83
C THR A 210 49.16 -3.51 -11.93
N SER A 211 47.96 -3.38 -12.44
CA SER A 211 47.45 -4.21 -13.55
C SER A 211 48.05 -3.84 -14.93
N LYS A 212 48.65 -2.65 -15.08
CA LYS A 212 49.33 -2.22 -16.31
C LYS A 212 50.83 -2.53 -16.37
N VAL A 213 51.46 -2.94 -15.23
CA VAL A 213 52.86 -3.30 -15.19
C VAL A 213 52.94 -4.82 -15.23
N ARG A 214 53.07 -5.39 -16.43
CA ARG A 214 53.49 -6.79 -16.62
C ARG A 214 55.01 -6.83 -16.41
N PHE A 215 55.47 -7.37 -15.27
CA PHE A 215 56.83 -7.84 -15.11
C PHE A 215 56.96 -9.18 -15.83
N THR A 216 57.65 -9.18 -16.99
CA THR A 216 58.07 -10.41 -17.66
C THR A 216 59.41 -10.83 -17.01
N ILE A 217 59.37 -11.81 -16.13
CA ILE A 217 60.59 -12.47 -15.64
C ILE A 217 60.97 -13.47 -16.71
N THR A 218 62.02 -13.18 -17.49
CA THR A 218 62.66 -14.12 -18.40
C THR A 218 63.63 -14.98 -17.62
N ASN A 219 63.29 -16.22 -17.29
CA ASN A 219 64.22 -17.19 -16.88
C ASN A 219 64.83 -17.81 -18.16
N HIS A 220 66.13 -17.55 -18.35
CA HIS A 220 66.94 -18.26 -19.38
C HIS A 220 67.28 -19.63 -18.81
N GLU A 221 66.93 -20.70 -19.53
CA GLU A 221 67.65 -21.93 -19.60
C GLU A 221 67.64 -22.46 -21.04
N PRO A 222 68.74 -23.11 -21.50
CA PRO A 222 69.03 -23.15 -22.94
C PRO A 222 68.75 -24.50 -23.60
N GLN A 223 68.41 -24.32 -24.88
CA GLN A 223 68.70 -25.27 -26.03
C GLN A 223 67.92 -26.56 -26.17
N SER A 224 67.19 -26.71 -27.27
CA SER A 224 67.71 -27.50 -28.43
C SER A 224 66.86 -27.23 -29.72
N GLU A 225 67.61 -27.24 -30.80
CA GLU A 225 67.21 -26.88 -32.18
C GLU A 225 66.23 -27.90 -32.80
N GLU A 226 65.41 -27.47 -33.73
CA GLU A 226 65.39 -27.84 -35.17
C GLU A 226 64.05 -27.34 -35.81
N SER A 227 64.26 -26.40 -36.76
CA SER A 227 63.94 -26.45 -38.18
C SER A 227 62.49 -26.83 -38.55
N THR A 228 61.76 -26.16 -39.43
CA THR A 228 62.00 -25.55 -40.75
C THR A 228 60.69 -24.93 -41.23
N GLN A 229 60.76 -23.72 -41.81
CA GLN A 229 60.20 -23.27 -43.09
C GLN A 229 58.67 -23.57 -43.37
N GLU A 230 57.90 -22.81 -43.93
CA GLU A 230 57.91 -21.72 -44.94
C GLU A 230 56.55 -21.04 -45.00
N GLU A 231 56.54 -19.76 -45.15
CA GLU A 231 56.12 -18.85 -46.24
C GLU A 231 54.62 -18.57 -46.41
N MET A 232 54.39 -17.29 -46.34
CA MET A 232 53.68 -16.34 -47.22
C MET A 232 52.18 -16.57 -47.50
N SER A 233 51.38 -15.62 -47.27
CA SER A 233 50.84 -14.54 -48.11
C SER A 233 49.41 -14.19 -47.67
N GLU A 234 49.24 -12.91 -47.41
CA GLU A 234 48.34 -11.93 -48.00
C GLU A 234 46.85 -12.11 -47.94
N GLU A 235 46.31 -11.04 -47.40
CA GLU A 235 45.21 -10.21 -47.84
C GLU A 235 43.78 -10.49 -47.37
N GLU A 236 43.34 -9.45 -46.66
CA GLU A 236 42.03 -8.76 -46.76
C GLU A 236 40.73 -9.53 -46.45
N ASN A 237 40.07 -8.97 -45.54
CA ASN A 237 38.71 -8.42 -45.50
C ASN A 237 37.82 -8.80 -44.32
N GLU A 238 37.50 -7.73 -43.64
CA GLU A 238 36.16 -7.30 -43.18
C GLU A 238 35.29 -8.22 -42.37
N GLU A 239 35.02 -7.60 -41.28
CA GLU A 239 33.69 -7.49 -40.56
C GLU A 239 33.09 -8.68 -39.88
N ALA A 240 32.72 -8.34 -38.67
CA ALA A 240 31.58 -8.76 -37.93
C ALA A 240 31.72 -9.95 -36.98
N THR A 241 31.48 -9.54 -35.74
CA THR A 241 30.83 -10.31 -34.68
C THR A 241 31.58 -11.49 -34.09
N THR A 242 32.01 -11.35 -32.85
CA THR A 242 31.47 -12.22 -31.79
C THR A 242 32.08 -11.83 -30.44
N TYR A 243 31.27 -11.35 -29.57
CA TYR A 243 31.55 -11.40 -28.14
C TYR A 243 31.25 -12.80 -27.67
N GLU A 244 32.29 -13.60 -27.53
CA GLU A 244 32.27 -14.75 -26.62
C GLU A 244 33.69 -15.29 -26.43
N SER A 245 33.97 -15.70 -25.20
CA SER A 245 35.18 -16.34 -24.72
C SER A 245 36.30 -15.45 -24.17
N LEU A 246 36.20 -15.22 -22.85
CA LEU A 246 37.33 -15.12 -21.93
C LEU A 246 36.81 -15.23 -20.47
N ILE A 247 36.34 -16.38 -20.09
CA ILE A 247 36.30 -16.84 -18.69
C ILE A 247 36.54 -18.34 -18.72
N ASP A 248 37.80 -18.69 -18.71
CA ASP A 248 38.23 -20.00 -18.19
C ASP A 248 39.72 -19.92 -17.91
N GLU A 249 40.05 -19.78 -16.65
CA GLU A 249 41.28 -20.31 -16.04
C GLU A 249 41.14 -20.25 -14.52
N GLY A 250 41.28 -21.41 -13.93
CA GLY A 250 41.01 -21.73 -12.56
C GLY A 250 41.92 -21.01 -11.56
N LEU A 251 41.35 -20.80 -10.38
CA LEU A 251 42.06 -20.45 -9.16
C LEU A 251 42.50 -21.72 -8.43
N PRO A 252 43.74 -21.79 -7.95
CA PRO A 252 44.19 -22.92 -7.12
C PRO A 252 43.58 -22.84 -5.73
N GLU A 253 43.15 -23.97 -5.23
CA GLU A 253 42.86 -24.26 -3.83
C GLU A 253 44.11 -24.05 -2.95
N ASP A 254 43.87 -23.70 -1.71
CA ASP A 254 44.76 -23.57 -0.56
C ASP A 254 45.25 -22.17 -0.16
N LEU A 255 44.31 -21.50 0.62
CA LEU A 255 44.74 -20.67 1.77
C LEU A 255 43.59 -20.64 2.80
N PRO A 256 43.88 -20.84 4.10
CA PRO A 256 42.87 -20.95 5.14
C PRO A 256 42.21 -19.58 5.44
N ALA A 257 40.91 -19.61 5.61
CA ALA A 257 40.12 -18.46 6.05
C ALA A 257 40.55 -18.01 7.46
N PRO A 258 40.64 -16.70 7.71
CA PRO A 258 40.82 -16.20 9.08
C PRO A 258 39.50 -16.35 9.86
N ILE A 259 39.58 -17.14 10.94
CA ILE A 259 38.56 -17.21 11.97
C ILE A 259 38.52 -15.83 12.65
N VAL A 260 37.44 -15.07 12.45
CA VAL A 260 37.17 -13.88 13.26
C VAL A 260 36.45 -14.32 14.51
N ASP A 261 37.16 -14.34 15.62
CA ASP A 261 36.67 -14.59 16.97
C ASP A 261 35.89 -13.35 17.46
N PHE A 262 34.59 -13.47 17.63
CA PHE A 262 33.72 -12.43 18.21
C PHE A 262 33.55 -12.63 19.73
N THR A 263 34.65 -12.70 20.46
CA THR A 263 34.62 -12.64 21.93
C THR A 263 35.47 -11.48 22.40
N ASN A 264 34.92 -10.28 22.42
CA ASN A 264 35.33 -9.21 23.34
C ASN A 264 34.45 -7.97 23.08
N TYR A 265 33.31 -7.89 23.79
CA TYR A 265 32.74 -6.64 24.17
C TYR A 265 32.69 -6.59 25.69
N GLU A 266 33.49 -5.70 26.25
CA GLU A 266 33.53 -5.37 27.67
C GLU A 266 32.19 -4.81 28.14
N GLU A 267 31.59 -5.46 29.13
CA GLU A 267 30.47 -4.97 29.90
C GLU A 267 30.93 -3.81 30.80
N ALA A 268 30.26 -2.68 30.62
CA ALA A 268 30.29 -1.58 31.59
C ALA A 268 29.34 -1.88 32.76
N SER A 269 29.95 -1.92 33.92
CA SER A 269 29.47 -2.13 35.28
C SER A 269 28.06 -1.61 35.61
N ASN A 270 27.23 -2.51 36.18
CA ASN A 270 26.11 -2.17 37.05
C ASN A 270 26.33 -2.62 38.47
N PRO A 271 25.85 -1.90 39.47
CA PRO A 271 26.17 -2.16 40.86
C PRO A 271 25.38 -3.32 41.49
N THR A 272 26.07 -4.04 42.29
CA THR A 272 25.75 -5.18 43.13
C THR A 272 24.55 -4.97 44.06
N ILE A 273 23.56 -5.91 44.05
CA ILE A 273 22.69 -6.20 45.20
C ILE A 273 22.80 -7.69 45.49
N ASN A 274 23.21 -8.00 46.75
CA ASN A 274 23.47 -9.34 47.27
C ASN A 274 22.21 -10.22 47.39
N PRO A 275 22.36 -11.54 47.32
CA PRO A 275 21.29 -12.53 47.39
C PRO A 275 20.92 -12.89 48.84
N VAL A 276 19.61 -13.14 49.06
CA VAL A 276 19.11 -13.85 50.27
C VAL A 276 18.71 -15.25 49.86
N GLU A 277 19.16 -16.19 50.72
CA GLU A 277 19.14 -17.62 50.60
C GLU A 277 17.78 -18.32 50.47
N ASN A 278 17.81 -19.38 49.73
CA ASN A 278 17.20 -20.73 49.81
C ASN A 278 16.01 -20.96 50.79
N THR A 279 14.96 -21.56 50.29
CA THR A 279 14.43 -22.83 50.77
C THR A 279 13.50 -23.52 49.75
N PRO A 280 13.20 -24.84 49.89
CA PRO A 280 13.27 -25.75 48.72
C PRO A 280 11.89 -26.14 48.17
N ILE A 281 11.96 -26.63 46.90
CA ILE A 281 10.92 -27.26 46.13
C ILE A 281 10.47 -28.56 46.77
N ILE A 282 9.16 -28.74 47.04
CA ILE A 282 8.54 -30.05 47.28
C ILE A 282 7.66 -30.40 46.08
N ALA A 283 8.06 -31.48 45.42
CA ALA A 283 7.27 -32.18 44.41
C ALA A 283 6.17 -33.03 45.07
N LEU A 284 4.98 -33.00 44.51
CA LEU A 284 3.89 -33.93 44.85
C LEU A 284 3.43 -34.65 43.60
N SER A 285 3.62 -35.96 43.59
CA SER A 285 2.98 -36.94 42.73
C SER A 285 2.01 -37.85 43.53
N PRO A 286 1.10 -38.57 42.87
CA PRO A 286 -0.25 -38.83 43.36
C PRO A 286 -0.37 -40.12 44.13
N ILE A 287 -1.42 -40.23 45.01
CA ILE A 287 -1.76 -41.49 45.72
C ILE A 287 -3.25 -41.73 45.59
N ALA A 288 -3.54 -42.95 45.24
CA ALA A 288 -4.86 -43.59 45.27
C ALA A 288 -5.08 -44.40 46.58
N ASP A 289 -6.35 -44.57 46.91
CA ASP A 289 -7.04 -45.64 47.66
C ASP A 289 -6.85 -45.89 49.16
N THR A 290 -7.95 -45.56 49.86
CA THR A 290 -8.79 -46.32 50.89
C THR A 290 -8.18 -47.43 51.81
N PRO A 291 -8.92 -47.91 52.81
CA PRO A 291 -9.40 -47.34 54.07
C PRO A 291 -9.01 -48.21 55.30
N LYS A 292 -9.18 -47.74 56.57
CA LYS A 292 -9.73 -48.52 57.73
C LYS A 292 -9.51 -47.87 59.08
N GLU A 293 -10.65 -47.86 59.81
CA GLU A 293 -10.95 -48.18 61.25
C GLU A 293 -10.23 -47.50 62.40
N ALA A 294 -11.10 -46.71 63.08
CA ALA A 294 -11.51 -46.80 64.45
C ALA A 294 -10.49 -46.70 65.59
N THR A 295 -10.63 -45.71 66.46
CA THR A 295 -10.99 -45.93 67.94
C THR A 295 -11.23 -44.57 68.61
N THR A 296 -12.39 -44.47 69.15
CA THR A 296 -12.86 -43.85 70.42
C THR A 296 -11.95 -42.90 71.18
N ASP A 297 -12.47 -41.66 71.50
CA ASP A 297 -12.90 -41.35 72.85
C ASP A 297 -13.81 -40.12 72.89
N GLU A 298 -14.69 -40.17 73.88
CA GLU A 298 -15.78 -39.32 74.28
C GLU A 298 -15.37 -37.89 74.64
N ASP A 299 -16.16 -36.86 74.35
CA ASP A 299 -17.01 -36.11 75.26
C ASP A 299 -17.50 -34.80 74.67
N ASN A 300 -18.77 -34.51 74.99
CA ASN A 300 -19.52 -33.27 74.84
C ASN A 300 -20.18 -32.93 73.49
N LYS A 301 -21.33 -33.61 73.40
CA LYS A 301 -22.43 -33.26 72.49
C LYS A 301 -23.19 -32.03 73.01
N LEU A 302 -23.10 -30.90 72.34
CA LEU A 302 -24.11 -29.84 72.40
C LEU A 302 -24.94 -29.95 71.13
N THR A 303 -26.16 -30.55 71.23
CA THR A 303 -27.17 -30.62 70.22
C THR A 303 -28.01 -29.37 70.29
N VAL A 304 -27.94 -28.50 69.32
CA VAL A 304 -28.89 -27.39 69.09
C VAL A 304 -29.85 -27.82 67.99
N GLU A 305 -31.07 -28.23 68.39
CA GLU A 305 -32.19 -28.35 67.46
C GLU A 305 -32.74 -26.96 67.17
N VAL A 306 -32.65 -26.52 65.91
CA VAL A 306 -33.35 -25.34 65.45
C VAL A 306 -34.68 -25.79 64.85
N ALA A 307 -35.76 -25.34 65.49
CA ALA A 307 -37.13 -25.58 65.05
C ALA A 307 -37.33 -25.09 63.57
N LYS A 308 -37.96 -25.92 62.77
CA LYS A 308 -38.44 -25.55 61.40
C LYS A 308 -39.51 -24.48 61.60
N ASN A 309 -39.22 -23.30 61.01
CA ASN A 309 -40.23 -22.26 60.76
C ASN A 309 -40.80 -22.48 59.35
N GLU A 310 -42.10 -22.31 59.30
CA GLU A 310 -43.00 -22.44 58.18
C GLU A 310 -42.59 -21.57 56.97
N GLU A 311 -42.90 -22.11 55.81
CA GLU A 311 -42.78 -21.48 54.50
C GLU A 311 -43.48 -20.10 54.47
N LYS A 312 -42.70 -19.03 54.30
CA LYS A 312 -43.19 -17.76 53.79
C LYS A 312 -42.81 -17.65 52.33
N ALA A 313 -43.81 -17.39 51.48
CA ALA A 313 -43.75 -17.15 50.07
C ALA A 313 -42.63 -16.17 49.67
N GLY A 314 -41.99 -16.51 48.58
CA GLY A 314 -40.93 -15.91 47.82
C GLY A 314 -40.72 -14.40 47.97
N SER A 315 -39.52 -14.07 48.35
CA SER A 315 -38.74 -13.03 47.71
C SER A 315 -37.43 -13.66 47.35
N ASP A 316 -37.21 -13.82 46.06
CA ASP A 316 -35.92 -14.20 45.50
C ASP A 316 -34.91 -13.14 45.88
N VAL A 317 -34.27 -13.27 47.01
CA VAL A 317 -33.05 -12.58 47.37
C VAL A 317 -31.97 -13.25 46.52
N VAL A 318 -31.78 -12.74 45.32
CA VAL A 318 -30.71 -13.11 44.44
C VAL A 318 -29.42 -12.92 45.22
N ASN A 319 -28.69 -13.97 45.46
CA ASN A 319 -27.47 -13.95 46.28
C ASN A 319 -26.38 -13.26 45.40
N VAL A 320 -26.14 -12.00 45.68
CA VAL A 320 -25.22 -11.15 44.91
C VAL A 320 -23.80 -11.74 44.86
N GLU A 321 -23.37 -12.47 45.90
CA GLU A 321 -22.08 -13.18 45.93
C GLU A 321 -22.03 -14.37 44.97
N GLU A 322 -23.15 -15.04 44.73
CA GLU A 322 -23.25 -16.16 43.81
C GLU A 322 -23.28 -15.70 42.35
N ILE A 323 -23.91 -14.55 42.09
CA ILE A 323 -23.87 -13.88 40.75
C ILE A 323 -22.46 -13.36 40.44
N LEU A 324 -21.76 -12.82 41.40
CA LEU A 324 -20.38 -12.32 41.22
C LEU A 324 -19.36 -13.46 41.08
N SER A 325 -19.70 -14.68 41.47
CA SER A 325 -18.83 -15.87 41.37
C SER A 325 -18.96 -16.60 40.03
N THR A 326 -20.07 -16.42 39.29
CA THR A 326 -20.29 -17.04 38.00
C THR A 326 -19.77 -16.07 36.89
N PRO A 327 -18.88 -16.53 35.98
CA PRO A 327 -18.43 -15.69 34.86
C PRO A 327 -19.62 -15.22 34.00
N ILE A 328 -19.57 -13.98 33.53
CA ILE A 328 -20.58 -13.46 32.58
C ILE A 328 -20.49 -14.29 31.28
N ASP A 329 -21.62 -14.84 30.83
CA ASP A 329 -21.66 -15.50 29.54
C ASP A 329 -21.65 -14.42 28.42
N PRO A 330 -20.60 -14.34 27.60
CA PRO A 330 -20.55 -13.35 26.53
C PRO A 330 -21.60 -13.59 25.43
N LEU A 331 -22.29 -14.73 25.46
CA LEU A 331 -23.33 -15.07 24.47
C LEU A 331 -24.72 -14.55 24.87
N GLU A 332 -24.90 -14.08 26.10
CA GLU A 332 -26.17 -13.46 26.55
C GLU A 332 -26.47 -12.18 25.75
N PRO A 333 -27.76 -11.90 25.42
CA PRO A 333 -28.95 -12.67 25.74
C PRO A 333 -29.26 -13.83 24.75
N PHE A 334 -28.43 -14.09 23.75
CA PHE A 334 -28.70 -15.00 22.64
C PHE A 334 -28.00 -16.36 22.80
N THR A 335 -27.96 -16.90 24.01
CA THR A 335 -27.32 -18.21 24.31
C THR A 335 -27.92 -19.41 23.55
N LYS A 336 -29.15 -19.26 23.03
CA LYS A 336 -29.84 -20.29 22.24
C LYS A 336 -29.45 -20.27 20.76
N TYR A 337 -28.71 -19.28 20.29
CA TYR A 337 -28.25 -19.24 18.90
C TYR A 337 -27.37 -20.44 18.57
N LYS A 338 -27.67 -21.09 17.47
CA LYS A 338 -26.89 -22.23 16.96
C LYS A 338 -26.15 -21.84 15.70
N LYS A 339 -24.86 -22.14 15.69
CA LYS A 339 -24.00 -21.88 14.50
C LYS A 339 -24.47 -22.75 13.33
N PRO A 340 -24.29 -22.30 12.08
CA PRO A 340 -24.65 -23.02 10.87
C PRO A 340 -24.06 -24.43 10.86
N THR A 341 -24.86 -25.42 10.39
CA THR A 341 -24.44 -26.79 10.28
C THR A 341 -23.81 -27.11 8.93
N LEU A 342 -22.95 -28.12 8.86
CA LEU A 342 -22.26 -28.51 7.62
C LEU A 342 -23.20 -29.03 6.53
N ASP A 343 -24.42 -29.43 6.87
CA ASP A 343 -25.40 -29.94 5.92
C ASP A 343 -25.98 -28.86 4.98
N LEU A 344 -25.80 -27.61 5.33
CA LEU A 344 -26.14 -26.44 4.49
C LEU A 344 -25.20 -26.31 3.28
N LEU A 345 -24.01 -26.90 3.39
CA LEU A 345 -22.98 -26.87 2.34
C LEU A 345 -23.11 -28.10 1.41
N LYS A 346 -22.73 -27.91 0.16
CA LYS A 346 -22.74 -28.95 -0.85
C LYS A 346 -21.55 -29.89 -0.69
N LYS A 347 -21.82 -31.17 -0.66
CA LYS A 347 -20.80 -32.23 -0.75
C LYS A 347 -20.52 -32.51 -2.21
N TYR A 348 -19.29 -32.42 -2.61
CA TYR A 348 -18.84 -32.81 -3.93
C TYR A 348 -18.34 -34.24 -3.88
N ASP A 349 -18.72 -35.08 -4.87
CA ASP A 349 -18.45 -36.53 -4.92
C ASP A 349 -16.95 -36.87 -5.10
N ASP A 350 -16.12 -35.88 -5.32
CA ASP A 350 -14.67 -36.03 -5.39
C ASP A 350 -14.09 -36.18 -3.99
N GLY A 351 -14.13 -37.37 -3.44
CA GLY A 351 -13.65 -37.70 -2.08
C GLY A 351 -12.35 -36.97 -1.69
N ASP A 352 -12.06 -36.86 -0.38
CA ASP A 352 -10.93 -36.13 0.22
C ASP A 352 -9.51 -36.44 -0.34
N LYS A 353 -9.43 -37.44 -1.24
CA LYS A 353 -8.17 -37.88 -1.87
C LYS A 353 -8.09 -37.35 -3.30
N PRO A 354 -6.95 -36.75 -3.72
CA PRO A 354 -6.77 -36.37 -5.10
C PRO A 354 -6.90 -37.60 -6.01
N LYS A 355 -7.70 -37.50 -7.10
CA LYS A 355 -7.72 -38.49 -8.14
C LYS A 355 -6.37 -38.52 -8.84
N VAL A 356 -5.61 -39.58 -8.59
CA VAL A 356 -4.28 -39.76 -9.15
C VAL A 356 -4.41 -40.40 -10.53
N ASP A 357 -4.21 -39.63 -11.61
CA ASP A 357 -4.05 -40.16 -12.96
C ASP A 357 -2.57 -40.51 -13.19
N MET A 358 -2.27 -41.79 -12.96
CA MET A 358 -0.88 -42.29 -13.09
C MET A 358 -0.36 -42.24 -14.53
N GLU A 359 -1.24 -42.27 -15.53
CA GLU A 359 -0.83 -42.16 -16.95
C GLU A 359 -0.43 -40.71 -17.27
N GLU A 360 -1.21 -39.73 -16.83
CA GLU A 360 -0.89 -38.31 -16.94
C GLU A 360 0.45 -37.97 -16.25
N ILE A 361 0.65 -38.44 -15.01
CA ILE A 361 1.88 -38.20 -14.27
C ILE A 361 3.10 -38.78 -14.98
N LYS A 362 3.02 -40.02 -15.48
CA LYS A 362 4.12 -40.66 -16.21
C LYS A 362 4.41 -39.96 -17.53
N ALA A 363 3.36 -39.58 -18.27
CA ALA A 363 3.51 -38.84 -19.52
C ALA A 363 4.15 -37.48 -19.33
N ASN A 364 3.68 -36.70 -18.35
CA ASN A 364 4.24 -35.38 -18.00
C ASN A 364 5.69 -35.50 -17.50
N ASN A 365 5.99 -36.52 -16.66
CA ASN A 365 7.34 -36.79 -16.21
C ASN A 365 8.29 -37.07 -17.40
N ALA A 366 7.90 -37.96 -18.30
CA ALA A 366 8.68 -38.27 -19.49
C ALA A 366 8.97 -37.03 -20.36
N ARG A 367 7.95 -36.20 -20.61
CA ARG A 367 8.10 -34.96 -21.39
C ARG A 367 9.01 -33.94 -20.70
N ILE A 368 8.88 -33.72 -19.38
CA ILE A 368 9.76 -32.82 -18.63
C ILE A 368 11.22 -33.27 -18.73
N VAL A 369 11.47 -34.57 -18.54
CA VAL A 369 12.81 -35.15 -18.67
C VAL A 369 13.36 -35.00 -20.09
N GLU A 370 12.55 -35.27 -21.10
CA GLU A 370 12.93 -35.15 -22.54
C GLU A 370 13.34 -33.71 -22.88
N VAL A 371 12.51 -32.72 -22.50
CA VAL A 371 12.79 -31.29 -22.72
C VAL A 371 14.07 -30.87 -22.02
N LEU A 372 14.22 -31.18 -20.74
CA LEU A 372 15.41 -30.78 -19.97
C LEU A 372 16.68 -31.44 -20.53
N ASN A 373 16.62 -32.71 -20.95
CA ASN A 373 17.75 -33.37 -21.58
C ASN A 373 18.11 -32.80 -22.95
N SER A 374 17.10 -32.43 -23.78
CA SER A 374 17.33 -31.83 -25.12
C SER A 374 18.07 -30.50 -25.03
N PHE A 375 17.84 -29.74 -23.94
CA PHE A 375 18.58 -28.51 -23.65
C PHE A 375 19.85 -28.73 -22.80
N GLY A 376 20.30 -29.97 -22.64
CA GLY A 376 21.55 -30.31 -21.92
C GLY A 376 21.45 -30.05 -20.41
N VAL A 377 20.28 -30.26 -19.83
CA VAL A 377 20.05 -30.22 -18.38
C VAL A 377 19.83 -31.65 -17.89
N SER A 378 20.86 -32.26 -17.29
CA SER A 378 20.78 -33.61 -16.72
C SER A 378 20.04 -33.58 -15.37
N ILE A 379 19.16 -34.57 -15.16
CA ILE A 379 18.38 -34.73 -13.94
C ILE A 379 18.87 -35.97 -13.19
N ARG A 380 19.03 -35.86 -11.87
CA ARG A 380 19.36 -36.97 -10.98
C ARG A 380 18.10 -37.71 -10.52
N GLU A 381 17.08 -37.00 -10.09
CA GLU A 381 15.86 -37.56 -9.54
C GLU A 381 14.67 -36.62 -9.81
N ILE A 382 13.49 -37.18 -10.02
CA ILE A 382 12.23 -36.44 -10.11
C ILE A 382 11.17 -37.13 -9.25
N LYS A 383 10.48 -36.31 -8.42
CA LYS A 383 9.40 -36.75 -7.55
C LYS A 383 8.15 -35.96 -7.86
N ALA A 384 7.03 -36.61 -8.05
CA ALA A 384 5.73 -35.98 -8.28
C ALA A 384 4.89 -35.98 -7.00
N THR A 385 4.33 -34.79 -6.62
CA THR A 385 3.34 -34.63 -5.55
C THR A 385 2.06 -34.10 -6.17
N VAL A 386 0.98 -34.89 -6.11
CA VAL A 386 -0.31 -34.56 -6.70
C VAL A 386 -1.14 -33.74 -5.75
N GLY A 387 -1.50 -32.53 -6.14
CA GLY A 387 -2.42 -31.65 -5.45
C GLY A 387 -3.81 -31.62 -6.11
N PRO A 388 -4.75 -30.83 -5.56
CA PRO A 388 -6.12 -30.80 -6.05
C PRO A 388 -6.25 -30.22 -7.47
N THR A 389 -5.44 -29.22 -7.82
CA THR A 389 -5.52 -28.52 -9.12
C THR A 389 -4.23 -28.54 -9.90
N ILE A 390 -3.11 -28.81 -9.24
CA ILE A 390 -1.79 -28.89 -9.85
C ILE A 390 -1.01 -30.06 -9.30
N THR A 391 -0.05 -30.56 -10.09
CA THR A 391 0.97 -31.53 -9.67
C THR A 391 2.32 -30.84 -9.59
N LEU A 392 3.01 -30.99 -8.45
CA LEU A 392 4.37 -30.48 -8.24
C LEU A 392 5.37 -31.57 -8.60
N TYR A 393 6.21 -31.31 -9.60
CA TYR A 393 7.37 -32.14 -9.94
C TYR A 393 8.62 -31.54 -9.29
N GLU A 394 9.13 -32.19 -8.23
CA GLU A 394 10.36 -31.83 -7.55
C GLU A 394 11.53 -32.50 -8.26
N ILE A 395 12.43 -31.69 -8.82
CA ILE A 395 13.57 -32.13 -9.62
C ILE A 395 14.87 -31.87 -8.86
N THR A 396 15.71 -32.91 -8.76
CA THR A 396 17.08 -32.76 -8.30
C THR A 396 17.98 -32.70 -9.54
N PRO A 397 18.56 -31.54 -9.87
CA PRO A 397 19.47 -31.43 -11.01
C PRO A 397 20.78 -32.18 -10.73
N ALA A 398 21.47 -32.59 -11.78
CA ALA A 398 22.81 -33.13 -11.66
C ALA A 398 23.81 -32.02 -11.25
N GLU A 399 24.98 -32.43 -10.73
CA GLU A 399 26.04 -31.52 -10.34
C GLU A 399 26.51 -30.66 -11.52
N GLY A 400 26.76 -29.36 -11.27
CA GLY A 400 27.18 -28.42 -12.29
C GLY A 400 26.04 -27.76 -13.11
N VAL A 401 24.77 -28.14 -12.92
CA VAL A 401 23.64 -27.53 -13.63
C VAL A 401 23.26 -26.20 -12.96
N ARG A 402 23.30 -25.10 -13.72
CA ARG A 402 22.89 -23.77 -13.22
C ARG A 402 21.35 -23.68 -13.13
N ILE A 403 20.84 -23.26 -11.99
CA ILE A 403 19.38 -23.08 -11.74
C ILE A 403 18.73 -22.13 -12.75
N SER A 404 19.44 -21.08 -13.19
CA SER A 404 18.95 -20.13 -14.18
C SER A 404 18.64 -20.79 -15.52
N LYS A 405 19.37 -21.82 -15.92
CA LYS A 405 19.13 -22.55 -17.17
C LYS A 405 17.77 -23.25 -17.15
N ILE A 406 17.41 -23.88 -16.01
CA ILE A 406 16.11 -24.53 -15.87
C ILE A 406 14.98 -23.50 -15.83
N ARG A 407 15.19 -22.37 -15.12
CA ARG A 407 14.16 -21.31 -15.05
C ARG A 407 13.85 -20.69 -16.41
N ASN A 408 14.83 -20.57 -17.27
CA ASN A 408 14.63 -20.00 -18.62
C ASN A 408 13.90 -20.96 -19.59
N LEU A 409 13.77 -22.24 -19.25
CA LEU A 409 13.03 -23.24 -20.03
C LEU A 409 11.56 -23.35 -19.63
N GLU A 410 11.02 -22.41 -18.88
CA GLU A 410 9.63 -22.41 -18.42
C GLU A 410 8.65 -22.49 -19.59
N ASP A 411 8.82 -21.64 -20.59
CA ASP A 411 7.95 -21.59 -21.77
C ASP A 411 8.09 -22.87 -22.65
N ASP A 412 9.29 -23.39 -22.80
CA ASP A 412 9.56 -24.61 -23.57
C ASP A 412 8.91 -25.84 -22.91
N ILE A 413 8.99 -25.94 -21.58
CA ILE A 413 8.37 -27.02 -20.82
C ILE A 413 6.84 -26.86 -20.88
N ALA A 414 6.30 -25.65 -20.75
CA ALA A 414 4.87 -25.39 -20.87
C ALA A 414 4.32 -25.80 -22.23
N LEU A 415 5.05 -25.46 -23.31
CA LEU A 415 4.70 -25.83 -24.67
C LEU A 415 4.68 -27.35 -24.84
N SER A 416 5.73 -28.06 -24.41
CA SER A 416 5.84 -29.52 -24.51
C SER A 416 4.73 -30.25 -23.77
N LEU A 417 4.32 -29.72 -22.60
CA LEU A 417 3.24 -30.26 -21.79
C LEU A 417 1.84 -29.88 -22.32
N SER A 418 1.77 -29.00 -23.33
CA SER A 418 0.52 -28.38 -23.79
C SER A 418 -0.29 -27.76 -22.64
N ALA A 419 0.41 -27.21 -21.64
CA ALA A 419 -0.17 -26.61 -20.45
C ALA A 419 -0.43 -25.10 -20.67
N LEU A 420 -1.55 -24.59 -20.15
CA LEU A 420 -1.91 -23.16 -20.23
C LEU A 420 -0.93 -22.23 -19.50
N GLY A 421 -0.04 -22.79 -18.68
CA GLY A 421 1.01 -22.13 -17.92
C GLY A 421 1.55 -23.09 -16.89
N ILE A 422 2.84 -23.02 -16.64
CA ILE A 422 3.52 -23.70 -15.55
C ILE A 422 4.16 -22.65 -14.64
N ARG A 423 4.61 -23.05 -13.47
CA ARG A 423 5.39 -22.18 -12.58
C ARG A 423 6.60 -22.90 -12.07
N ILE A 424 7.78 -22.29 -12.20
CA ILE A 424 9.03 -22.87 -11.71
C ILE A 424 9.43 -22.19 -10.40
N ILE A 425 9.58 -22.99 -9.32
CA ILE A 425 10.10 -22.58 -8.02
C ILE A 425 11.54 -23.06 -7.92
N ALA A 426 12.48 -22.15 -8.03
CA ALA A 426 13.88 -22.53 -8.10
C ALA A 426 14.77 -21.58 -7.24
N PRO A 427 15.32 -22.07 -6.12
CA PRO A 427 15.10 -23.39 -5.48
C PRO A 427 13.79 -23.44 -4.69
N ILE A 428 13.33 -24.66 -4.32
CA ILE A 428 12.26 -24.81 -3.31
C ILE A 428 12.83 -24.42 -1.94
N PRO A 429 12.18 -23.53 -1.19
CA PRO A 429 12.66 -23.11 0.13
C PRO A 429 12.88 -24.28 1.08
N GLY A 430 14.05 -24.31 1.71
CA GLY A 430 14.44 -25.39 2.64
C GLY A 430 14.79 -26.74 1.99
N LYS A 431 14.71 -26.83 0.66
CA LYS A 431 15.11 -28.02 -0.11
C LYS A 431 16.12 -27.63 -1.19
N GLY A 432 17.09 -28.48 -1.47
CA GLY A 432 18.04 -28.31 -2.58
C GLY A 432 17.47 -28.71 -3.96
N THR A 433 16.15 -28.67 -4.13
CA THR A 433 15.45 -29.15 -5.32
C THR A 433 14.74 -27.99 -6.03
N ILE A 434 14.36 -28.20 -7.29
CA ILE A 434 13.61 -27.27 -8.12
C ILE A 434 12.21 -27.84 -8.30
N GLY A 435 11.18 -27.02 -8.09
CA GLY A 435 9.78 -27.39 -8.30
C GLY A 435 9.26 -26.90 -9.63
N ILE A 436 8.61 -27.77 -10.38
CA ILE A 436 7.82 -27.42 -11.57
C ILE A 436 6.37 -27.75 -11.24
N GLU A 437 5.54 -26.72 -11.13
CA GLU A 437 4.10 -26.82 -10.87
C GLU A 437 3.37 -26.90 -12.23
N VAL A 438 2.71 -28.02 -12.49
CA VAL A 438 1.97 -28.31 -13.72
C VAL A 438 0.49 -28.41 -13.41
N PRO A 439 -0.41 -27.72 -14.13
CA PRO A 439 -1.86 -27.87 -13.98
C PRO A 439 -2.32 -29.29 -14.28
N ASN A 440 -3.19 -29.84 -13.45
CA ASN A 440 -3.83 -31.13 -13.69
C ASN A 440 -4.84 -31.02 -14.84
N LYS A 441 -4.94 -32.04 -15.68
CA LYS A 441 -5.91 -32.09 -16.78
C LYS A 441 -7.35 -32.05 -16.26
N ASN A 442 -7.59 -32.73 -15.13
CA ASN A 442 -8.89 -32.80 -14.46
C ASN A 442 -8.74 -32.20 -13.03
N PRO A 443 -8.80 -30.87 -12.85
CA PRO A 443 -8.67 -30.25 -11.53
C PRO A 443 -9.88 -30.55 -10.67
N GLN A 444 -9.64 -30.82 -9.37
CA GLN A 444 -10.68 -31.09 -8.38
C GLN A 444 -11.15 -29.80 -7.71
N ILE A 445 -12.43 -29.73 -7.38
CA ILE A 445 -13.02 -28.64 -6.60
C ILE A 445 -12.72 -28.89 -5.12
N VAL A 446 -12.11 -27.91 -4.45
CA VAL A 446 -11.93 -27.90 -3.00
C VAL A 446 -13.20 -27.31 -2.39
N SER A 447 -14.09 -28.17 -1.83
CA SER A 447 -15.34 -27.70 -1.23
C SER A 447 -15.10 -27.00 0.11
N MET A 448 -15.90 -25.98 0.42
CA MET A 448 -15.90 -25.34 1.73
C MET A 448 -16.27 -26.32 2.85
N GLU A 449 -17.20 -27.27 2.59
CA GLU A 449 -17.58 -28.34 3.52
C GLU A 449 -16.36 -29.16 3.97
N SER A 450 -15.51 -29.61 3.03
CA SER A 450 -14.33 -30.41 3.35
C SER A 450 -13.31 -29.69 4.24
N ILE A 451 -13.22 -28.36 4.12
CA ILE A 451 -12.33 -27.55 4.93
C ILE A 451 -12.89 -27.33 6.33
N LEU A 452 -14.16 -26.94 6.44
CA LEU A 452 -14.82 -26.70 7.73
C LEU A 452 -15.01 -27.98 8.53
N ASN A 453 -15.19 -29.13 7.86
CA ASN A 453 -15.30 -30.45 8.47
C ASN A 453 -13.97 -30.99 9.01
N SER A 454 -12.84 -30.42 8.58
CA SER A 454 -11.50 -30.86 8.98
C SER A 454 -11.29 -30.74 10.49
N LYS A 455 -10.53 -31.70 11.06
CA LYS A 455 -10.11 -31.65 12.47
C LYS A 455 -9.39 -30.35 12.82
N LYS A 456 -8.55 -29.82 11.89
CA LYS A 456 -7.80 -28.60 12.04
C LYS A 456 -8.69 -27.37 12.25
N PHE A 457 -9.85 -27.29 11.54
CA PHE A 457 -10.80 -26.19 11.73
C PHE A 457 -11.64 -26.36 13.00
N LYS A 458 -12.12 -27.55 13.29
CA LYS A 458 -12.97 -27.81 14.47
C LYS A 458 -12.23 -27.54 15.78
N GLU A 459 -10.98 -27.96 15.89
CA GLU A 459 -10.16 -27.86 17.11
C GLU A 459 -9.32 -26.58 17.19
N THR A 460 -9.43 -25.68 16.21
CA THR A 460 -8.61 -24.45 16.20
C THR A 460 -8.94 -23.53 17.37
N LYS A 461 -7.88 -22.96 17.97
CA LYS A 461 -7.93 -21.93 19.02
C LYS A 461 -7.70 -20.50 18.46
N MET A 462 -7.77 -20.35 17.13
CA MET A 462 -7.64 -19.05 16.48
C MET A 462 -8.84 -18.17 16.84
N GLU A 463 -8.59 -16.86 17.02
CA GLU A 463 -9.66 -15.91 17.32
C GLU A 463 -10.56 -15.67 16.10
N LEU A 464 -9.96 -15.41 14.95
CA LEU A 464 -10.65 -15.17 13.67
C LEU A 464 -10.11 -16.10 12.58
N PRO A 465 -10.44 -17.39 12.60
CA PRO A 465 -9.92 -18.35 11.64
C PRO A 465 -10.50 -18.13 10.25
N LEU A 466 -9.63 -17.90 9.28
CA LEU A 466 -9.96 -17.89 7.86
C LEU A 466 -9.56 -19.23 7.24
N ALA A 467 -10.53 -20.04 6.89
CA ALA A 467 -10.33 -21.31 6.22
C ALA A 467 -10.27 -21.09 4.70
N LEU A 468 -9.08 -20.85 4.18
CA LEU A 468 -8.90 -20.35 2.80
C LEU A 468 -8.91 -21.46 1.75
N GLY A 469 -8.55 -22.71 2.09
CA GLY A 469 -8.52 -23.78 1.12
C GLY A 469 -7.52 -24.90 1.43
N LYS A 470 -6.99 -25.54 0.39
CA LYS A 470 -5.95 -26.58 0.49
C LYS A 470 -4.66 -26.20 -0.21
N THR A 471 -3.53 -26.58 0.38
CA THR A 471 -2.20 -26.45 -0.22
C THR A 471 -1.98 -27.46 -1.35
N ILE A 472 -0.85 -27.36 -2.04
CA ILE A 472 -0.41 -28.35 -3.04
C ILE A 472 -0.28 -29.76 -2.43
N THR A 473 0.07 -29.85 -1.15
CA THR A 473 0.16 -31.11 -0.41
C THR A 473 -1.19 -31.63 0.11
N ASN A 474 -2.29 -31.02 -0.33
CA ASN A 474 -3.66 -31.33 0.08
C ASN A 474 -3.94 -31.09 1.58
N GLU A 475 -3.12 -30.28 2.24
CA GLU A 475 -3.32 -29.88 3.64
C GLU A 475 -4.26 -28.68 3.73
N VAL A 476 -5.14 -28.65 4.72
CA VAL A 476 -6.02 -27.51 4.99
C VAL A 476 -5.17 -26.29 5.37
N PHE A 477 -5.32 -25.21 4.61
CA PHE A 477 -4.67 -23.94 4.83
C PHE A 477 -5.60 -22.97 5.53
N MET A 478 -5.17 -22.52 6.72
CA MET A 478 -5.93 -21.60 7.56
C MET A 478 -5.01 -20.55 8.16
N VAL A 479 -5.53 -19.35 8.32
CA VAL A 479 -4.83 -18.22 8.95
C VAL A 479 -5.73 -17.55 9.98
N ASP A 480 -5.13 -16.90 10.97
CA ASP A 480 -5.84 -16.14 11.99
C ASP A 480 -5.79 -14.64 11.64
N LEU A 481 -6.94 -14.06 11.29
CA LEU A 481 -7.03 -12.63 10.93
C LEU A 481 -6.65 -11.73 12.13
N ALA A 482 -6.87 -12.16 13.36
CA ALA A 482 -6.45 -11.40 14.53
C ALA A 482 -4.92 -11.31 14.67
N LYS A 483 -4.19 -12.32 14.15
CA LYS A 483 -2.71 -12.30 14.09
C LYS A 483 -2.18 -11.56 12.86
N ILE A 484 -2.91 -11.68 11.72
CA ILE A 484 -2.64 -10.96 10.48
C ILE A 484 -3.70 -9.88 10.38
N PRO A 485 -3.51 -8.70 10.99
CA PRO A 485 -4.62 -7.80 11.33
C PRO A 485 -5.39 -7.29 10.11
N HIS A 486 -4.73 -7.18 8.96
CA HIS A 486 -5.33 -6.66 7.74
C HIS A 486 -4.86 -7.48 6.55
N LEU A 487 -5.79 -7.72 5.61
CA LEU A 487 -5.58 -8.55 4.44
C LEU A 487 -5.87 -7.77 3.15
N LEU A 488 -4.91 -7.76 2.24
CA LEU A 488 -5.08 -7.26 0.88
C LEU A 488 -5.39 -8.44 -0.04
N VAL A 489 -6.50 -8.37 -0.77
CA VAL A 489 -6.94 -9.38 -1.74
C VAL A 489 -6.95 -8.77 -3.13
N ALA A 490 -6.30 -9.41 -4.11
CA ALA A 490 -6.36 -8.92 -5.48
C ALA A 490 -6.43 -10.07 -6.49
N GLY A 491 -7.03 -9.80 -7.65
CA GLY A 491 -7.13 -10.77 -8.74
C GLY A 491 -7.93 -10.23 -9.92
N ALA A 492 -7.67 -10.74 -11.12
CA ALA A 492 -8.44 -10.36 -12.29
C ALA A 492 -9.90 -10.86 -12.20
N THR A 493 -10.79 -10.25 -12.96
CA THR A 493 -12.21 -10.64 -13.02
C THR A 493 -12.38 -12.11 -13.37
N GLY A 494 -13.23 -12.83 -12.63
CA GLY A 494 -13.51 -14.24 -12.86
C GLY A 494 -12.41 -15.21 -12.39
N GLN A 495 -11.36 -14.74 -11.70
CA GLN A 495 -10.24 -15.60 -11.26
C GLN A 495 -10.40 -16.13 -9.82
N GLY A 496 -11.50 -15.79 -9.13
CA GLY A 496 -11.82 -16.34 -7.82
C GLY A 496 -11.80 -15.35 -6.65
N LYS A 497 -11.63 -14.02 -6.90
CA LYS A 497 -11.64 -13.00 -5.83
C LYS A 497 -12.91 -13.06 -4.98
N SER A 498 -14.09 -13.07 -5.60
CA SER A 498 -15.38 -13.13 -4.91
C SER A 498 -15.55 -14.44 -4.13
N VAL A 499 -15.11 -15.56 -4.72
CA VAL A 499 -15.09 -16.85 -4.01
C VAL A 499 -14.21 -16.80 -2.77
N GLY A 500 -13.05 -16.13 -2.85
CA GLY A 500 -12.16 -15.94 -1.70
C GLY A 500 -12.78 -15.08 -0.59
N LEU A 501 -13.47 -14.00 -0.95
CA LEU A 501 -14.20 -13.16 0.02
C LEU A 501 -15.33 -13.93 0.68
N ASN A 502 -16.09 -14.70 -0.10
CA ASN A 502 -17.16 -15.57 0.42
C ASN A 502 -16.60 -16.66 1.34
N ALA A 503 -15.46 -17.28 1.01
CA ALA A 503 -14.80 -18.25 1.88
C ALA A 503 -14.35 -17.63 3.21
N ILE A 504 -13.87 -16.36 3.20
CA ILE A 504 -13.52 -15.60 4.41
C ILE A 504 -14.77 -15.39 5.29
N ILE A 505 -15.86 -14.86 4.72
CA ILE A 505 -17.10 -14.59 5.46
C ILE A 505 -17.68 -15.89 6.02
N THR A 506 -17.82 -16.91 5.18
CA THR A 506 -18.36 -18.21 5.59
C THR A 506 -17.53 -18.85 6.71
N SER A 507 -16.21 -18.80 6.65
CA SER A 507 -15.33 -19.29 7.72
C SER A 507 -15.64 -18.65 9.07
N LEU A 508 -15.89 -17.36 9.08
CA LEU A 508 -16.16 -16.59 10.29
C LEU A 508 -17.57 -16.87 10.83
N LEU A 509 -18.57 -16.96 9.95
CA LEU A 509 -19.96 -17.30 10.32
C LEU A 509 -20.06 -18.68 10.98
N TYR A 510 -19.30 -19.67 10.51
CA TYR A 510 -19.27 -21.01 11.10
C TYR A 510 -18.54 -21.08 12.45
N LYS A 511 -17.72 -20.10 12.77
CA LYS A 511 -16.90 -20.15 13.99
C LYS A 511 -17.39 -19.21 15.09
N LYS A 512 -17.90 -18.03 14.74
CA LYS A 512 -18.24 -16.98 15.69
C LYS A 512 -19.74 -16.86 15.94
N HIS A 513 -20.07 -16.32 17.12
CA HIS A 513 -21.42 -15.95 17.53
C HIS A 513 -21.71 -14.48 17.14
N PRO A 514 -22.97 -14.06 16.91
CA PRO A 514 -23.31 -12.66 16.60
C PRO A 514 -22.80 -11.65 17.63
N ASN A 515 -22.74 -12.01 18.90
CA ASN A 515 -22.18 -11.15 19.95
C ASN A 515 -20.64 -11.05 19.93
N GLU A 516 -19.95 -12.00 19.28
CA GLU A 516 -18.50 -12.04 19.22
C GLU A 516 -17.94 -11.35 17.96
N LEU A 517 -18.75 -11.20 16.90
CA LEU A 517 -18.30 -10.73 15.59
C LEU A 517 -19.36 -9.87 14.91
N LYS A 518 -18.92 -8.76 14.34
CA LYS A 518 -19.71 -7.92 13.44
C LYS A 518 -18.94 -7.64 12.14
N PHE A 519 -19.69 -7.53 11.05
CA PHE A 519 -19.16 -7.16 9.74
C PHE A 519 -19.55 -5.72 9.36
N VAL A 520 -18.67 -5.06 8.62
CA VAL A 520 -18.97 -3.85 7.86
C VAL A 520 -18.67 -4.19 6.40
N LEU A 521 -19.71 -4.34 5.58
CA LEU A 521 -19.57 -4.74 4.18
C LEU A 521 -19.73 -3.53 3.26
N VAL A 522 -18.74 -3.32 2.39
CA VAL A 522 -18.70 -2.23 1.42
C VAL A 522 -18.65 -2.81 0.00
N ASP A 523 -19.71 -2.58 -0.76
CA ASP A 523 -19.87 -3.06 -2.15
C ASP A 523 -20.33 -1.93 -3.08
N PRO A 524 -19.40 -1.14 -3.63
CA PRO A 524 -19.75 -0.03 -4.52
C PRO A 524 -20.41 -0.48 -5.84
N LYS A 525 -20.33 -1.78 -6.16
CA LYS A 525 -20.92 -2.35 -7.38
C LYS A 525 -22.31 -2.96 -7.19
N LYS A 526 -22.75 -3.17 -5.96
CA LYS A 526 -24.05 -3.77 -5.59
C LYS A 526 -24.25 -5.21 -6.13
N VAL A 527 -23.18 -6.01 -6.20
CA VAL A 527 -23.20 -7.34 -6.83
C VAL A 527 -22.80 -8.45 -5.89
N GLU A 528 -21.67 -8.29 -5.18
CA GLU A 528 -21.00 -9.38 -4.50
C GLU A 528 -21.60 -9.66 -3.11
N PHE A 529 -21.96 -8.62 -2.37
CA PHE A 529 -22.41 -8.77 -0.98
C PHE A 529 -23.91 -8.69 -0.77
N SER A 530 -24.71 -8.41 -1.81
CA SER A 530 -26.16 -8.28 -1.71
C SER A 530 -26.82 -9.50 -1.05
N VAL A 531 -26.26 -10.70 -1.24
CA VAL A 531 -26.73 -11.95 -0.65
C VAL A 531 -26.69 -11.97 0.89
N TYR A 532 -25.80 -11.16 1.51
CA TYR A 532 -25.64 -11.10 2.98
C TYR A 532 -26.59 -10.11 3.66
N HIS A 533 -27.46 -9.42 2.91
CA HIS A 533 -28.44 -8.49 3.49
C HIS A 533 -29.33 -9.16 4.55
N LYS A 534 -29.69 -10.44 4.36
CA LYS A 534 -30.55 -11.21 5.27
C LYS A 534 -29.99 -11.35 6.69
N ILE A 535 -28.68 -11.34 6.86
CA ILE A 535 -28.03 -11.51 8.17
C ILE A 535 -27.63 -10.19 8.81
N SER A 536 -28.18 -9.06 8.34
CA SER A 536 -27.84 -7.72 8.83
C SER A 536 -27.97 -7.58 10.33
N ASP A 537 -29.12 -7.98 10.87
CA ASP A 537 -29.45 -7.81 12.28
C ASP A 537 -28.49 -8.61 13.18
N HIS A 538 -28.12 -9.81 12.74
CA HIS A 538 -27.25 -10.70 13.50
C HIS A 538 -25.77 -10.26 13.45
N PHE A 539 -25.27 -9.95 12.27
CA PHE A 539 -23.82 -9.84 12.05
C PHE A 539 -23.34 -8.52 11.50
N MET A 540 -24.19 -7.53 11.18
CA MET A 540 -23.71 -6.25 10.64
C MET A 540 -23.52 -5.18 11.72
N ALA A 541 -22.65 -4.22 11.41
CA ALA A 541 -22.51 -2.98 12.14
C ALA A 541 -22.71 -1.82 11.15
N CYS A 542 -23.65 -0.92 11.43
CA CYS A 542 -24.12 0.14 10.54
C CYS A 542 -24.15 1.50 11.26
N LEU A 543 -24.19 2.58 10.50
CA LEU A 543 -24.51 3.91 11.03
C LEU A 543 -26.02 3.99 11.34
N PRO A 544 -26.46 4.74 12.36
CA PRO A 544 -27.87 4.85 12.77
C PRO A 544 -28.84 5.25 11.65
N GLU A 545 -28.35 6.00 10.67
CA GLU A 545 -29.17 6.50 9.54
C GLU A 545 -29.28 5.48 8.36
N ASN A 546 -28.66 4.30 8.45
CA ASN A 546 -28.52 3.34 7.35
C ASN A 546 -29.28 2.02 7.57
N ASP A 547 -30.30 2.00 8.41
CA ASP A 547 -31.06 0.77 8.71
C ASP A 547 -31.65 0.10 7.48
N ASP A 548 -32.02 0.84 6.44
CA ASP A 548 -32.56 0.29 5.20
C ASP A 548 -31.50 -0.30 4.25
N GLU A 549 -30.20 0.09 4.40
CA GLU A 549 -29.09 -0.34 3.53
C GLU A 549 -27.88 -0.78 4.38
N PRO A 550 -27.89 -1.94 5.01
CA PRO A 550 -26.79 -2.40 5.86
C PRO A 550 -25.48 -2.67 5.10
N ILE A 551 -25.57 -2.91 3.77
CA ILE A 551 -24.43 -3.02 2.88
C ILE A 551 -24.17 -1.66 2.26
N ILE A 552 -22.96 -1.13 2.47
CA ILE A 552 -22.63 0.23 2.08
C ILE A 552 -22.22 0.29 0.62
N THR A 553 -22.99 1.02 -0.17
CA THR A 553 -22.81 1.12 -1.62
C THR A 553 -22.39 2.50 -2.09
N ASP A 554 -22.75 3.55 -1.33
CA ASP A 554 -22.44 4.95 -1.63
C ASP A 554 -21.10 5.37 -1.03
N VAL A 555 -20.27 6.08 -1.83
CA VAL A 555 -18.92 6.50 -1.45
C VAL A 555 -18.93 7.47 -0.26
N THR A 556 -19.93 8.35 -0.18
CA THR A 556 -20.06 9.31 0.93
C THR A 556 -20.35 8.57 2.24
N LYS A 557 -21.28 7.59 2.19
CA LYS A 557 -21.59 6.72 3.32
C LYS A 557 -20.35 5.90 3.74
N VAL A 558 -19.53 5.44 2.77
CA VAL A 558 -18.25 4.74 3.08
C VAL A 558 -17.30 5.64 3.88
N VAL A 559 -17.12 6.91 3.46
CA VAL A 559 -16.26 7.87 4.18
C VAL A 559 -16.76 8.08 5.60
N ARG A 560 -18.08 8.30 5.78
CA ARG A 560 -18.71 8.48 7.10
C ARG A 560 -18.51 7.23 7.98
N THR A 561 -18.73 6.03 7.45
CA THR A 561 -18.53 4.78 8.20
C THR A 561 -17.06 4.56 8.58
N LEU A 562 -16.11 4.86 7.73
CA LEU A 562 -14.70 4.75 8.06
C LEU A 562 -14.28 5.74 9.17
N ASN A 563 -14.81 6.96 9.14
CA ASN A 563 -14.60 7.95 10.21
C ASN A 563 -15.26 7.52 11.53
N SER A 564 -16.46 6.95 11.48
CA SER A 564 -17.14 6.34 12.62
C SER A 564 -16.32 5.19 13.23
N LEU A 565 -15.74 4.32 12.39
CA LEU A 565 -14.85 3.25 12.86
C LEU A 565 -13.58 3.80 13.51
N CYS A 566 -13.06 4.95 13.05
CA CYS A 566 -11.96 5.64 13.73
C CYS A 566 -12.39 6.15 15.11
N ALA A 567 -13.60 6.74 15.24
CA ALA A 567 -14.14 7.17 16.52
C ALA A 567 -14.37 5.98 17.48
N LEU A 568 -14.93 4.89 16.98
CA LEU A 568 -15.07 3.65 17.75
C LEU A 568 -13.73 3.08 18.20
N MET A 569 -12.71 3.11 17.35
CA MET A 569 -11.35 2.69 17.69
C MET A 569 -10.81 3.50 18.86
N ASP A 570 -10.93 4.83 18.82
CA ASP A 570 -10.46 5.73 19.88
C ASP A 570 -11.22 5.46 21.20
N ARG A 571 -12.56 5.35 21.16
CA ARG A 571 -13.38 4.98 22.32
C ARG A 571 -12.95 3.64 22.92
N ARG A 572 -12.67 2.63 22.09
CA ARG A 572 -12.19 1.34 22.57
C ARG A 572 -10.80 1.44 23.22
N TYR A 573 -9.91 2.28 22.71
CA TYR A 573 -8.62 2.54 23.36
C TYR A 573 -8.77 3.18 24.74
N ASP A 574 -9.69 4.12 24.91
CA ASP A 574 -9.98 4.73 26.22
C ASP A 574 -10.50 3.67 27.21
N LEU A 575 -11.40 2.80 26.78
CA LEU A 575 -11.89 1.69 27.60
C LEU A 575 -10.77 0.69 27.95
N LEU A 576 -9.90 0.34 27.00
CA LEU A 576 -8.73 -0.50 27.26
C LEU A 576 -7.79 0.14 28.29
N LYS A 577 -7.58 1.45 28.22
CA LYS A 577 -6.75 2.22 29.16
C LYS A 577 -7.35 2.22 30.57
N ILE A 578 -8.67 2.47 30.72
CA ILE A 578 -9.39 2.41 31.99
C ILE A 578 -9.32 1.00 32.59
N ALA A 579 -9.52 -0.03 31.78
CA ALA A 579 -9.45 -1.44 32.17
C ALA A 579 -8.03 -1.93 32.46
N GLY A 580 -6.98 -1.17 32.09
CA GLY A 580 -5.58 -1.61 32.17
C GLY A 580 -5.30 -2.84 31.30
N ALA A 581 -5.99 -2.99 30.16
CA ALA A 581 -5.85 -4.11 29.23
C ALA A 581 -5.01 -3.72 28.01
N LYS A 582 -4.18 -4.63 27.48
CA LYS A 582 -3.30 -4.37 26.33
C LYS A 582 -4.00 -4.60 24.99
N ASN A 583 -5.05 -5.41 24.97
CA ASN A 583 -5.78 -5.77 23.77
C ASN A 583 -7.20 -6.24 24.09
N ILE A 584 -8.04 -6.35 23.07
CA ILE A 584 -9.43 -6.78 23.18
C ILE A 584 -9.59 -8.14 23.87
N LYS A 585 -8.70 -9.09 23.64
CA LYS A 585 -8.77 -10.42 24.26
C LYS A 585 -8.61 -10.36 25.78
N GLU A 586 -7.63 -9.59 26.25
CA GLU A 586 -7.42 -9.37 27.68
C GLU A 586 -8.56 -8.58 28.30
N TYR A 587 -9.07 -7.57 27.58
CA TYR A 587 -10.22 -6.78 28.01
C TYR A 587 -11.48 -7.66 28.18
N ASN A 588 -11.85 -8.42 27.13
CA ASN A 588 -13.01 -9.32 27.20
C ASN A 588 -12.85 -10.39 28.28
N ALA A 589 -11.64 -10.92 28.49
CA ALA A 589 -11.39 -11.84 29.61
C ALA A 589 -11.58 -11.19 30.98
N LYS A 590 -11.24 -9.90 31.16
CA LYS A 590 -11.51 -9.16 32.38
C LYS A 590 -13.00 -8.88 32.55
N TYR A 591 -13.71 -8.56 31.46
CA TYR A 591 -15.17 -8.35 31.48
C TYR A 591 -15.91 -9.62 31.91
N VAL A 592 -15.65 -10.76 31.27
CA VAL A 592 -16.26 -12.07 31.60
C VAL A 592 -16.02 -12.46 33.05
N ASN A 593 -14.87 -12.12 33.63
CA ASN A 593 -14.52 -12.44 35.01
C ASN A 593 -14.92 -11.36 36.02
N HIS A 594 -15.87 -10.48 35.73
CA HIS A 594 -16.34 -9.38 36.59
C HIS A 594 -15.23 -8.45 37.16
N LYS A 595 -14.11 -8.30 36.42
CA LYS A 595 -12.99 -7.46 36.86
C LYS A 595 -13.10 -6.02 36.37
N LEU A 596 -14.17 -5.69 35.67
CA LEU A 596 -14.43 -4.36 35.13
C LEU A 596 -15.69 -3.77 35.80
N ASP A 597 -15.65 -2.48 36.02
CA ASP A 597 -16.75 -1.73 36.61
C ASP A 597 -17.77 -1.34 35.52
N LEU A 598 -18.89 -2.01 35.46
CA LEU A 598 -19.96 -1.81 34.46
C LEU A 598 -20.53 -0.39 34.50
N THR A 599 -20.46 0.31 35.65
CA THR A 599 -20.93 1.70 35.76
C THR A 599 -20.09 2.69 34.94
N LYS A 600 -18.89 2.30 34.51
CA LYS A 600 -17.99 3.11 33.69
C LYS A 600 -18.17 2.88 32.18
N GLY A 601 -19.26 2.24 31.80
CA GLY A 601 -19.60 1.98 30.39
C GLY A 601 -18.75 0.88 29.75
N HIS A 602 -18.30 -0.09 30.55
CA HIS A 602 -17.64 -1.27 30.05
C HIS A 602 -18.67 -2.29 29.55
N ASP A 603 -18.53 -2.70 28.27
CA ASP A 603 -19.32 -3.71 27.60
C ASP A 603 -18.43 -4.77 26.97
N TYR A 604 -18.99 -5.94 26.63
CA TYR A 604 -18.28 -6.92 25.84
C TYR A 604 -17.98 -6.35 24.44
N MET A 605 -16.74 -6.41 24.02
CA MET A 605 -16.31 -5.88 22.71
C MET A 605 -16.34 -7.00 21.64
N PRO A 606 -17.25 -6.96 20.65
CA PRO A 606 -17.17 -7.84 19.50
C PRO A 606 -15.98 -7.48 18.61
N TYR A 607 -15.41 -8.46 17.91
CA TYR A 607 -14.52 -8.20 16.78
C TYR A 607 -15.30 -7.56 15.64
N ILE A 608 -14.68 -6.63 14.93
CA ILE A 608 -15.26 -6.00 13.73
C ILE A 608 -14.37 -6.33 12.52
N VAL A 609 -14.98 -6.90 11.49
CA VAL A 609 -14.29 -7.21 10.23
C VAL A 609 -14.89 -6.37 9.11
N VAL A 610 -14.13 -5.40 8.64
CA VAL A 610 -14.48 -4.53 7.51
C VAL A 610 -14.05 -5.22 6.22
N ILE A 611 -14.96 -5.43 5.29
CA ILE A 611 -14.66 -6.07 3.99
C ILE A 611 -15.07 -5.13 2.87
N ILE A 612 -14.11 -4.76 2.03
CA ILE A 612 -14.30 -3.89 0.86
C ILE A 612 -14.08 -4.70 -0.40
N ASP A 613 -15.12 -4.87 -1.24
CA ASP A 613 -15.03 -5.67 -2.47
C ASP A 613 -14.15 -5.03 -3.54
N GLU A 614 -14.31 -3.74 -3.80
CA GLU A 614 -13.53 -3.04 -4.84
C GLU A 614 -12.97 -1.71 -4.31
N PHE A 615 -11.83 -1.80 -3.68
CA PHE A 615 -11.10 -0.65 -3.13
C PHE A 615 -10.66 0.35 -4.21
N GLY A 616 -10.40 -0.17 -5.43
CA GLY A 616 -9.97 0.66 -6.55
C GLY A 616 -10.99 1.71 -6.95
N ASP A 617 -12.28 1.37 -6.96
CA ASP A 617 -13.34 2.30 -7.35
C ASP A 617 -13.53 3.40 -6.28
N LEU A 618 -13.36 3.06 -5.01
CA LEU A 618 -13.43 4.02 -3.90
C LEU A 618 -12.28 5.02 -3.92
N ILE A 619 -11.04 4.56 -4.08
CA ILE A 619 -9.85 5.41 -4.15
C ILE A 619 -9.89 6.34 -5.37
N MET A 620 -10.41 5.86 -6.50
CA MET A 620 -10.52 6.67 -7.71
C MET A 620 -11.58 7.79 -7.59
N THR A 621 -12.56 7.62 -6.70
CA THR A 621 -13.67 8.58 -6.51
C THR A 621 -13.36 9.57 -5.38
N ALA A 622 -13.01 9.11 -4.18
CA ALA A 622 -12.83 9.95 -2.98
C ALA A 622 -11.35 10.08 -2.53
N GLY A 623 -10.42 9.36 -3.17
CA GLY A 623 -8.98 9.56 -2.98
C GLY A 623 -8.52 9.58 -1.51
N LYS A 624 -8.02 10.73 -1.07
CA LYS A 624 -7.46 10.90 0.29
C LYS A 624 -8.47 10.79 1.41
N GLU A 625 -9.75 11.10 1.17
CA GLU A 625 -10.80 11.03 2.19
C GLU A 625 -11.04 9.61 2.66
N ILE A 626 -10.78 8.62 1.79
CA ILE A 626 -10.84 7.19 2.12
C ILE A 626 -9.47 6.65 2.55
N GLU A 627 -8.38 7.08 1.91
CA GLU A 627 -7.03 6.57 2.21
C GLU A 627 -6.60 6.88 3.65
N LEU A 628 -6.92 8.08 4.16
CA LEU A 628 -6.52 8.51 5.51
C LEU A 628 -7.15 7.67 6.64
N PRO A 629 -8.49 7.51 6.71
CA PRO A 629 -9.09 6.67 7.75
C PRO A 629 -8.70 5.19 7.61
N ILE A 630 -8.57 4.66 6.40
CA ILE A 630 -8.07 3.29 6.19
C ILE A 630 -6.65 3.13 6.73
N ALA A 631 -5.75 4.07 6.43
CA ALA A 631 -4.39 4.02 6.94
C ALA A 631 -4.36 4.09 8.48
N ARG A 632 -5.18 4.94 9.09
CA ARG A 632 -5.30 5.08 10.55
C ARG A 632 -5.79 3.78 11.20
N ILE A 633 -6.87 3.20 10.69
CA ILE A 633 -7.41 1.92 11.17
C ILE A 633 -6.35 0.82 11.00
N ALA A 634 -5.71 0.73 9.83
CA ALA A 634 -4.72 -0.30 9.55
C ALA A 634 -3.46 -0.22 10.44
N GLN A 635 -3.10 0.97 10.92
CA GLN A 635 -1.98 1.17 11.84
C GLN A 635 -2.32 0.86 13.30
N LEU A 636 -3.52 1.21 13.75
CA LEU A 636 -3.85 1.25 15.17
C LEU A 636 -4.91 0.23 15.60
N ALA A 637 -5.81 -0.20 14.74
CA ALA A 637 -7.04 -0.90 15.16
C ALA A 637 -6.85 -2.37 15.60
N ARG A 638 -5.67 -2.98 15.38
CA ARG A 638 -5.39 -4.37 15.76
C ARG A 638 -5.66 -4.66 17.22
N ALA A 639 -5.20 -3.80 18.12
CA ALA A 639 -5.34 -4.03 19.57
C ALA A 639 -6.80 -3.95 20.06
N VAL A 640 -7.63 -3.19 19.35
CA VAL A 640 -9.05 -2.99 19.69
C VAL A 640 -10.00 -3.90 18.90
N GLY A 641 -9.45 -4.86 18.14
CA GLY A 641 -10.21 -5.91 17.46
C GLY A 641 -10.98 -5.46 16.22
N ILE A 642 -10.51 -4.42 15.52
CA ILE A 642 -11.04 -4.01 14.22
C ILE A 642 -10.06 -4.44 13.14
N HIS A 643 -10.52 -5.23 12.17
CA HIS A 643 -9.72 -5.82 11.11
C HIS A 643 -10.28 -5.46 9.74
N MET A 644 -9.42 -5.34 8.74
CA MET A 644 -9.81 -4.97 7.39
C MET A 644 -9.38 -6.00 6.36
N VAL A 645 -10.29 -6.30 5.43
CA VAL A 645 -10.02 -7.05 4.20
C VAL A 645 -10.36 -6.13 3.04
N ILE A 646 -9.36 -5.64 2.34
CA ILE A 646 -9.56 -4.79 1.16
C ILE A 646 -9.28 -5.59 -0.11
N ALA A 647 -10.23 -5.58 -1.04
CA ALA A 647 -10.08 -6.30 -2.28
C ALA A 647 -10.10 -5.38 -3.51
N THR A 648 -9.46 -5.78 -4.59
CA THR A 648 -9.47 -5.04 -5.87
C THR A 648 -9.25 -5.96 -7.06
N GLN A 649 -9.92 -5.64 -8.17
CA GLN A 649 -9.68 -6.26 -9.48
C GLN A 649 -8.64 -5.50 -10.31
N ARG A 650 -8.20 -4.31 -9.83
CA ARG A 650 -7.27 -3.41 -10.51
C ARG A 650 -6.01 -3.18 -9.69
N PRO A 651 -5.09 -4.15 -9.64
CA PRO A 651 -3.90 -4.06 -8.79
C PRO A 651 -2.83 -3.13 -9.38
N THR A 652 -3.13 -1.84 -9.46
CA THR A 652 -2.18 -0.82 -9.93
C THR A 652 -1.48 -0.12 -8.77
N THR A 653 -0.31 0.45 -9.01
CA THR A 653 0.45 1.22 -8.00
C THR A 653 -0.26 2.48 -7.53
N LYS A 654 -1.26 2.97 -8.27
CA LYS A 654 -2.11 4.09 -7.87
C LYS A 654 -3.14 3.69 -6.81
N ILE A 655 -3.57 2.43 -6.81
CA ILE A 655 -4.56 1.86 -5.88
C ILE A 655 -3.84 1.19 -4.71
N ILE A 656 -2.88 0.32 -5.00
CA ILE A 656 -2.07 -0.38 -4.00
C ILE A 656 -0.80 0.44 -3.76
N THR A 657 -0.92 1.50 -2.95
CA THR A 657 0.19 2.40 -2.60
C THR A 657 1.18 1.74 -1.64
N GLY A 658 2.37 2.35 -1.47
CA GLY A 658 3.35 1.91 -0.48
C GLY A 658 2.79 1.91 0.95
N ASN A 659 1.96 2.90 1.30
CA ASN A 659 1.31 2.99 2.61
C ASN A 659 0.34 1.83 2.85
N ILE A 660 -0.47 1.48 1.87
CA ILE A 660 -1.37 0.32 1.96
C ILE A 660 -0.56 -0.96 2.16
N LYS A 661 0.49 -1.19 1.36
CA LYS A 661 1.33 -2.39 1.48
C LYS A 661 2.05 -2.52 2.82
N ALA A 662 2.46 -1.41 3.42
CA ALA A 662 3.13 -1.39 4.72
C ALA A 662 2.19 -1.81 5.87
N ASN A 663 0.90 -1.45 5.76
CA ASN A 663 -0.09 -1.66 6.81
C ASN A 663 -0.93 -2.94 6.61
N PHE A 664 -0.88 -3.56 5.42
CA PHE A 664 -1.54 -4.82 5.10
C PHE A 664 -0.50 -5.93 4.90
N PRO A 665 -0.05 -6.57 5.99
CA PRO A 665 0.99 -7.60 5.92
C PRO A 665 0.51 -8.90 5.28
N GLY A 666 -0.78 -9.25 5.45
CA GLY A 666 -1.41 -10.35 4.75
C GLY A 666 -1.76 -9.97 3.33
N ARG A 667 -1.32 -10.76 2.34
CA ARG A 667 -1.61 -10.51 0.92
C ARG A 667 -2.04 -11.78 0.23
N MET A 668 -3.14 -11.72 -0.48
CA MET A 668 -3.75 -12.82 -1.19
C MET A 668 -3.93 -12.43 -2.66
N ALA A 669 -3.17 -13.06 -3.54
CA ALA A 669 -3.22 -12.80 -4.97
C ALA A 669 -3.81 -14.00 -5.71
N PHE A 670 -4.98 -13.83 -6.30
CA PHE A 670 -5.51 -14.70 -7.34
C PHE A 670 -4.79 -14.43 -8.66
N ARG A 671 -5.10 -15.20 -9.70
CA ARG A 671 -4.52 -14.99 -11.01
C ARG A 671 -4.71 -13.54 -11.47
N VAL A 672 -3.63 -12.94 -11.97
CA VAL A 672 -3.59 -11.60 -12.59
C VAL A 672 -3.08 -11.68 -14.01
N SER A 673 -3.33 -10.64 -14.80
CA SER A 673 -3.00 -10.63 -16.22
C SER A 673 -1.51 -10.41 -16.51
N SER A 674 -0.82 -9.67 -15.62
CA SER A 674 0.57 -9.29 -15.85
C SER A 674 1.48 -9.62 -14.67
N GLN A 675 2.78 -9.79 -14.97
CA GLN A 675 3.82 -9.93 -13.95
C GLN A 675 3.96 -8.65 -13.10
N ILE A 676 3.64 -7.49 -13.68
CA ILE A 676 3.69 -6.19 -12.98
C ILE A 676 2.62 -6.16 -11.89
N ASP A 677 1.41 -6.64 -12.19
CA ASP A 677 0.31 -6.73 -11.23
C ASP A 677 0.69 -7.66 -10.07
N SER A 678 1.29 -8.82 -10.37
CA SER A 678 1.79 -9.73 -9.34
C SER A 678 2.81 -9.04 -8.41
N ARG A 679 3.75 -8.29 -8.96
CA ARG A 679 4.73 -7.52 -8.17
C ARG A 679 4.08 -6.37 -7.38
N THR A 680 3.03 -5.76 -7.91
CA THR A 680 2.31 -4.72 -7.19
C THR A 680 1.64 -5.26 -5.93
N ILE A 681 1.08 -6.48 -5.97
CA ILE A 681 0.42 -7.12 -4.83
C ILE A 681 1.44 -7.77 -3.88
N LEU A 682 2.28 -8.68 -4.42
CA LEU A 682 3.11 -9.59 -3.63
C LEU A 682 4.58 -9.15 -3.50
N ASP A 683 4.98 -8.05 -4.13
CA ASP A 683 6.39 -7.65 -4.34
C ASP A 683 7.22 -8.70 -5.12
N ARG A 684 6.55 -9.69 -5.73
CA ARG A 684 7.14 -10.83 -6.45
C ARG A 684 6.31 -11.20 -7.67
N SER A 685 6.93 -11.87 -8.63
CA SER A 685 6.23 -12.55 -9.72
C SER A 685 5.61 -13.86 -9.24
N GLY A 686 4.64 -14.40 -9.99
CA GLY A 686 4.06 -15.72 -9.80
C GLY A 686 2.52 -15.74 -9.83
N ALA A 687 1.82 -14.66 -9.48
CA ALA A 687 0.36 -14.62 -9.55
C ALA A 687 -0.16 -14.61 -11.00
N ASN A 688 0.64 -14.16 -11.96
CA ASN A 688 0.34 -14.23 -13.39
C ASN A 688 0.42 -15.67 -13.96
N GLN A 689 1.13 -16.57 -13.28
CA GLN A 689 1.34 -17.97 -13.66
C GLN A 689 0.34 -18.94 -13.01
N LEU A 690 -0.60 -18.43 -12.21
CA LEU A 690 -1.65 -19.23 -11.58
C LEU A 690 -2.63 -19.77 -12.63
N VAL A 691 -3.26 -20.90 -12.31
CA VAL A 691 -4.26 -21.54 -13.19
C VAL A 691 -5.54 -20.70 -13.28
N GLY A 692 -5.89 -19.97 -12.20
CA GLY A 692 -7.17 -19.29 -12.03
C GLY A 692 -8.21 -20.15 -11.32
N ARG A 693 -9.50 -19.77 -11.38
CA ARG A 693 -10.60 -20.50 -10.74
C ARG A 693 -10.38 -20.77 -9.25
N GLY A 694 -9.89 -19.75 -8.52
CA GLY A 694 -9.63 -19.85 -7.09
C GLY A 694 -8.20 -20.27 -6.71
N ASP A 695 -7.33 -20.52 -7.67
CA ASP A 695 -5.91 -20.72 -7.41
C ASP A 695 -5.26 -19.40 -7.00
N LEU A 696 -4.58 -19.36 -5.86
CA LEU A 696 -4.05 -18.15 -5.26
C LEU A 696 -2.66 -18.35 -4.64
N LEU A 697 -1.96 -17.24 -4.48
CA LEU A 697 -0.76 -17.13 -3.65
C LEU A 697 -1.08 -16.31 -2.41
N PHE A 698 -0.84 -16.90 -1.24
CA PHE A 698 -0.98 -16.23 0.04
C PHE A 698 0.40 -15.87 0.60
N LEU A 699 0.63 -14.59 0.88
CA LEU A 699 1.87 -14.07 1.45
C LEU A 699 1.61 -13.49 2.84
N ASN A 700 2.34 -14.02 3.82
CA ASN A 700 2.45 -13.46 5.16
C ASN A 700 3.90 -13.69 5.63
N GLY A 701 4.73 -12.68 5.49
CA GLY A 701 6.18 -12.80 5.71
C GLY A 701 6.96 -12.94 4.40
N ASN A 702 7.95 -13.84 4.36
CA ASN A 702 8.94 -13.85 3.27
C ASN A 702 8.55 -14.69 2.06
N GLU A 703 7.72 -15.72 2.20
CA GLU A 703 7.45 -16.68 1.13
C GLU A 703 5.96 -16.89 0.88
N PRO A 704 5.52 -16.82 -0.37
CA PRO A 704 4.14 -17.08 -0.71
C PRO A 704 3.83 -18.59 -0.69
N VAL A 705 2.71 -18.94 -0.08
CA VAL A 705 2.14 -20.29 -0.12
C VAL A 705 1.09 -20.35 -1.22
N ARG A 706 1.16 -21.35 -2.10
CA ARG A 706 0.13 -21.58 -3.11
C ARG A 706 -1.01 -22.39 -2.49
N VAL A 707 -2.22 -21.90 -2.69
CA VAL A 707 -3.45 -22.48 -2.10
C VAL A 707 -4.53 -22.53 -3.17
N GLN A 708 -5.22 -23.62 -3.28
CA GLN A 708 -6.49 -23.68 -3.98
C GLN A 708 -7.59 -23.26 -3.03
N CYS A 709 -8.28 -22.16 -3.36
CA CYS A 709 -9.34 -21.59 -2.56
C CYS A 709 -10.50 -22.57 -2.35
N ALA A 710 -11.06 -22.57 -1.16
CA ALA A 710 -12.28 -23.27 -0.88
C ALA A 710 -13.45 -22.66 -1.67
N PHE A 711 -14.19 -23.49 -2.37
CA PHE A 711 -15.33 -23.07 -3.18
C PHE A 711 -16.61 -23.15 -2.34
N VAL A 712 -17.34 -22.06 -2.32
CA VAL A 712 -18.70 -21.94 -1.80
C VAL A 712 -19.54 -21.23 -2.84
N ASP A 713 -20.67 -21.80 -3.22
CA ASP A 713 -21.55 -21.30 -4.25
C ASP A 713 -22.63 -20.36 -3.66
N THR A 714 -23.18 -19.46 -4.47
CA THR A 714 -24.23 -18.52 -4.03
C THR A 714 -25.44 -19.23 -3.38
N PRO A 715 -25.99 -20.33 -3.94
CA PRO A 715 -27.07 -21.06 -3.27
C PRO A 715 -26.70 -21.66 -1.90
N GLU A 716 -25.41 -21.93 -1.66
CA GLU A 716 -24.94 -22.39 -0.34
C GLU A 716 -24.97 -21.23 0.66
N ILE A 717 -24.52 -20.06 0.23
CA ILE A 717 -24.53 -18.84 1.04
C ILE A 717 -25.98 -18.43 1.38
N GLU A 718 -26.89 -18.52 0.42
CA GLU A 718 -28.31 -18.25 0.66
C GLU A 718 -28.90 -19.13 1.74
N ARG A 719 -28.65 -20.47 1.69
CA ARG A 719 -29.10 -21.42 2.72
C ARG A 719 -28.50 -21.13 4.10
N ILE A 720 -27.22 -20.72 4.14
CA ILE A 720 -26.55 -20.34 5.40
C ILE A 720 -27.19 -19.08 5.97
N ASN A 721 -27.45 -18.08 5.14
CA ASN A 721 -28.05 -16.82 5.55
C ASN A 721 -29.49 -17.03 6.03
N ASP A 722 -30.31 -17.82 5.32
CA ASP A 722 -31.66 -18.17 5.72
C ASP A 722 -31.66 -18.87 7.09
N TYR A 723 -30.75 -19.83 7.29
CA TYR A 723 -30.59 -20.51 8.58
C TYR A 723 -30.25 -19.54 9.71
N ILE A 724 -29.30 -18.59 9.49
CA ILE A 724 -28.90 -17.62 10.51
C ILE A 724 -30.07 -16.69 10.85
N THR A 725 -30.86 -16.28 9.85
CA THR A 725 -32.00 -15.38 10.06
C THR A 725 -33.12 -16.06 10.89
N ASP A 726 -33.27 -17.36 10.75
CA ASP A 726 -34.28 -18.16 11.52
C ASP A 726 -33.83 -18.42 12.99
N GLU A 727 -32.54 -18.25 13.31
CA GLU A 727 -32.01 -18.46 14.65
C GLU A 727 -32.24 -17.21 15.55
N PRO A 728 -32.38 -17.40 16.88
CA PRO A 728 -32.54 -16.27 17.81
C PRO A 728 -31.29 -15.40 17.86
N GLY A 729 -31.46 -14.11 17.63
CA GLY A 729 -30.36 -13.14 17.57
C GLY A 729 -30.81 -11.71 17.80
N PRO A 730 -29.92 -10.75 17.62
CA PRO A 730 -30.27 -9.32 17.64
C PRO A 730 -31.35 -9.00 16.59
N VAL A 731 -32.22 -8.05 16.90
CA VAL A 731 -33.32 -7.60 16.05
C VAL A 731 -32.91 -6.44 15.13
N GLU A 732 -31.81 -5.79 15.48
CA GLU A 732 -31.26 -4.65 14.75
C GLU A 732 -29.74 -4.82 14.60
N PRO A 733 -29.15 -4.27 13.55
CA PRO A 733 -27.69 -4.25 13.38
C PRO A 733 -27.00 -3.49 14.55
N MET A 734 -25.74 -3.79 14.79
CA MET A 734 -24.95 -3.05 15.77
C MET A 734 -24.76 -1.60 15.31
N GLU A 735 -25.18 -0.63 16.11
CA GLU A 735 -24.94 0.78 15.81
C GLU A 735 -23.47 1.17 15.99
N LEU A 736 -22.95 1.85 14.98
CA LEU A 736 -21.65 2.51 15.03
C LEU A 736 -21.84 3.95 15.60
N PRO A 737 -20.84 4.49 16.33
CA PRO A 737 -20.93 5.86 16.82
C PRO A 737 -21.01 6.86 15.66
N GLU A 738 -21.68 7.99 15.87
CA GLU A 738 -21.66 9.07 14.90
C GLU A 738 -20.20 9.49 14.62
N PRO A 739 -19.84 9.69 13.34
CA PRO A 739 -18.50 10.13 12.99
C PRO A 739 -18.26 11.50 13.62
N ILE A 740 -17.13 11.67 14.28
CA ILE A 740 -16.67 13.00 14.67
C ILE A 740 -16.40 13.71 13.33
N GLU A 741 -17.28 14.59 12.95
CA GLU A 741 -17.05 15.48 11.80
C GLU A 741 -15.87 16.38 12.18
N ASP A 742 -14.65 15.93 11.86
CA ASP A 742 -13.55 16.87 11.66
C ASP A 742 -13.97 17.74 10.47
N ASN A 743 -14.54 18.88 10.73
CA ASN A 743 -14.89 19.93 9.76
C ASN A 743 -13.63 20.48 9.05
N SER A 744 -12.82 19.57 8.45
CA SER A 744 -11.62 19.90 7.68
C SER A 744 -11.78 19.73 6.16
N GLY A 745 -13.01 19.50 5.69
CA GLY A 745 -13.32 19.43 4.25
C GLY A 745 -14.46 20.38 3.92
N GLY A 746 -14.17 21.47 3.23
CA GLY A 746 -15.14 22.46 2.82
C GLY A 746 -16.32 21.87 2.04
N SER A 747 -17.47 21.81 2.64
CA SER A 747 -18.76 21.81 1.95
C SER A 747 -19.41 23.16 2.23
N VAL A 748 -19.54 23.96 1.20
CA VAL A 748 -20.42 25.12 1.16
C VAL A 748 -21.84 24.58 1.17
N GLY A 749 -22.38 24.39 2.37
CA GLY A 749 -23.76 24.01 2.63
C GLY A 749 -24.27 24.84 3.80
N SER A 750 -25.17 25.76 3.52
CA SER A 750 -25.99 26.60 4.37
C SER A 750 -26.47 25.87 5.65
N GLY A 751 -25.69 25.92 6.72
CA GLY A 751 -26.10 25.57 8.07
C GLY A 751 -25.35 26.50 9.02
N GLY A 752 -26.07 27.32 9.77
CA GLY A 752 -25.53 28.39 10.61
C GLY A 752 -24.51 27.86 11.62
N ALA A 753 -23.39 28.56 11.77
CA ALA A 753 -22.41 28.31 12.83
C ALA A 753 -23.10 28.53 14.19
N ASP A 754 -22.97 27.58 15.08
CA ASP A 754 -23.65 27.59 16.37
C ASP A 754 -23.06 28.70 17.25
N LEU A 755 -23.88 29.71 17.55
CA LEU A 755 -23.49 30.81 18.46
C LEU A 755 -23.45 30.40 19.93
N SER A 756 -23.83 29.16 20.27
CA SER A 756 -23.79 28.64 21.62
C SER A 756 -22.38 28.32 22.12
N SER A 757 -21.39 28.22 21.22
CA SER A 757 -19.98 27.99 21.57
C SER A 757 -19.04 28.88 20.75
N LEU A 758 -18.84 30.10 21.20
CA LEU A 758 -17.95 31.07 20.58
C LEU A 758 -16.48 30.63 20.73
N ASP A 759 -15.65 30.83 19.66
CA ASP A 759 -14.21 30.59 19.73
C ASP A 759 -13.56 31.53 20.77
N PRO A 760 -12.61 31.07 21.60
CA PRO A 760 -11.93 31.90 22.60
C PRO A 760 -11.35 33.22 22.06
N TYR A 761 -11.02 33.26 20.76
CA TYR A 761 -10.50 34.48 20.08
C TYR A 761 -11.59 35.32 19.43
N PHE A 762 -12.89 35.01 19.65
CA PHE A 762 -13.99 35.68 18.94
C PHE A 762 -14.03 37.20 19.25
N GLU A 763 -13.94 37.60 20.47
CA GLU A 763 -13.99 39.03 20.86
C GLU A 763 -12.75 39.79 20.41
N GLU A 764 -11.56 39.20 20.57
CA GLU A 764 -10.32 39.81 20.13
C GLU A 764 -10.26 39.94 18.58
N ALA A 765 -10.83 38.98 17.87
CA ALA A 765 -10.92 39.01 16.41
C ALA A 765 -11.96 40.07 15.94
N ALA A 766 -13.08 40.19 16.63
CA ALA A 766 -14.08 41.25 16.37
C ALA A 766 -13.44 42.63 16.53
N HIS A 767 -12.77 42.91 17.65
CA HIS A 767 -12.02 44.15 17.85
C HIS A 767 -10.95 44.37 16.75
N ALA A 768 -10.20 43.34 16.37
CA ALA A 768 -9.16 43.44 15.36
C ALA A 768 -9.73 43.83 13.96
N ILE A 769 -10.87 43.25 13.61
CA ILE A 769 -11.55 43.52 12.32
C ILE A 769 -12.16 44.92 12.30
N VAL A 770 -12.83 45.35 13.37
CA VAL A 770 -13.42 46.69 13.45
C VAL A 770 -12.34 47.78 13.47
N LEU A 771 -11.24 47.59 14.21
CA LEU A 771 -10.11 48.52 14.21
C LEU A 771 -9.41 48.63 12.84
N SER A 772 -9.27 47.49 12.12
CA SER A 772 -8.60 47.47 10.81
C SER A 772 -9.53 47.78 9.64
N GLN A 773 -10.85 47.75 9.84
CA GLN A 773 -11.89 47.84 8.81
C GLN A 773 -11.64 46.87 7.64
N GLN A 774 -11.08 45.68 7.95
CA GLN A 774 -10.76 44.64 6.96
C GLN A 774 -11.25 43.27 7.44
N GLY A 775 -12.31 42.75 6.86
CA GLY A 775 -12.84 41.40 7.11
C GLY A 775 -12.05 40.31 6.35
N SER A 776 -10.77 40.14 6.68
CA SER A 776 -9.89 39.22 5.97
C SER A 776 -9.52 38.00 6.81
N THR A 777 -9.87 36.80 6.36
CA THR A 777 -9.50 35.52 7.01
C THR A 777 -7.98 35.39 7.15
N SER A 778 -7.20 35.85 6.16
CA SER A 778 -5.74 35.78 6.19
C SER A 778 -5.11 36.77 7.20
N MET A 779 -5.80 37.87 7.50
CA MET A 779 -5.40 38.81 8.56
C MET A 779 -5.60 38.16 9.93
N ILE A 780 -6.74 37.54 10.18
CA ILE A 780 -7.03 36.81 11.41
C ILE A 780 -6.04 35.66 11.62
N GLN A 781 -5.78 34.88 10.58
CA GLN A 781 -4.80 33.79 10.60
C GLN A 781 -3.42 34.26 11.07
N ARG A 782 -2.93 35.35 10.51
CA ARG A 782 -1.59 35.91 10.84
C ARG A 782 -1.54 36.54 12.23
N ARG A 783 -2.58 37.25 12.61
CA ARG A 783 -2.62 38.01 13.88
C ARG A 783 -2.69 37.08 15.09
N PHE A 784 -3.47 36.01 14.99
CA PHE A 784 -3.71 35.04 16.09
C PHE A 784 -2.89 33.76 15.94
N SER A 785 -2.05 33.64 14.88
CA SER A 785 -1.22 32.46 14.60
C SER A 785 -2.02 31.14 14.57
N ILE A 786 -3.25 31.18 14.04
CA ILE A 786 -4.18 30.04 13.94
C ILE A 786 -4.24 29.48 12.52
N GLY A 787 -4.66 28.21 12.39
CA GLY A 787 -4.83 27.57 11.08
C GLY A 787 -5.95 28.21 10.23
N TYR A 788 -5.85 28.10 8.90
CA TYR A 788 -6.79 28.71 7.96
C TYR A 788 -8.25 28.33 8.24
N ASN A 789 -8.51 27.06 8.56
CA ASN A 789 -9.86 26.56 8.85
C ASN A 789 -10.46 27.16 10.14
N ARG A 790 -9.65 27.35 11.19
CA ARG A 790 -10.10 28.00 12.43
C ARG A 790 -10.37 29.49 12.19
N ALA A 791 -9.50 30.15 11.41
CA ALA A 791 -9.73 31.55 11.02
C ALA A 791 -10.98 31.70 10.17
N GLY A 792 -11.30 30.71 9.30
CA GLY A 792 -12.54 30.64 8.52
C GLY A 792 -13.77 30.56 9.42
N ARG A 793 -13.84 29.60 10.34
CA ARG A 793 -14.94 29.45 11.31
C ARG A 793 -15.14 30.70 12.16
N LEU A 794 -14.05 31.32 12.58
CA LEU A 794 -14.11 32.57 13.33
C LEU A 794 -14.74 33.69 12.50
N MET A 795 -14.42 33.79 11.23
CA MET A 795 -15.05 34.73 10.28
C MET A 795 -16.53 34.42 10.04
N ASP A 796 -16.93 33.14 10.04
CA ASP A 796 -18.33 32.73 9.89
C ASP A 796 -19.14 33.06 11.16
N GLN A 797 -18.56 32.89 12.36
CA GLN A 797 -19.16 33.33 13.63
C GLN A 797 -19.34 34.87 13.68
N LEU A 798 -18.36 35.62 13.16
CA LEU A 798 -18.42 37.08 13.07
C LEU A 798 -19.46 37.56 12.06
N GLU A 799 -19.73 36.81 10.98
CA GLU A 799 -20.80 37.06 10.04
C GLU A 799 -22.17 36.88 10.69
N GLN A 800 -22.37 35.76 11.39
CA GLN A 800 -23.63 35.48 12.10
C GLN A 800 -23.88 36.47 13.24
N ALA A 801 -22.81 36.91 13.91
CA ALA A 801 -22.91 37.99 14.88
C ALA A 801 -23.23 39.36 14.26
N GLY A 802 -23.26 39.47 12.93
CA GLY A 802 -23.53 40.71 12.20
C GLY A 802 -22.41 41.75 12.29
N ILE A 803 -21.16 41.27 12.52
CA ILE A 803 -19.96 42.14 12.60
C ILE A 803 -19.35 42.32 11.20
N VAL A 804 -19.36 41.24 10.41
CA VAL A 804 -18.93 41.26 9.00
C VAL A 804 -20.03 40.81 8.07
N GLY A 805 -19.99 41.22 6.82
CA GLY A 805 -20.92 40.81 5.77
C GLY A 805 -20.61 39.45 5.18
N ALA A 806 -21.50 38.97 4.30
CA ALA A 806 -21.38 37.66 3.65
C ALA A 806 -20.09 37.49 2.82
N ALA A 807 -19.61 36.24 2.73
CA ALA A 807 -18.42 35.89 1.95
C ALA A 807 -18.61 36.21 0.46
N GLN A 808 -17.69 37.00 -0.12
CA GLN A 808 -17.69 37.37 -1.53
C GLN A 808 -16.50 36.70 -2.29
N GLY A 809 -16.44 35.38 -2.26
CA GLY A 809 -15.33 34.63 -2.86
C GLY A 809 -13.99 34.89 -2.16
N SER A 810 -12.94 35.26 -2.91
CA SER A 810 -11.59 35.52 -2.36
C SER A 810 -11.37 36.94 -1.86
N LYS A 811 -12.37 37.81 -1.93
CA LYS A 811 -12.27 39.20 -1.44
C LYS A 811 -12.50 39.27 0.07
N PRO A 812 -11.85 40.24 0.78
CA PRO A 812 -12.17 40.52 2.18
C PRO A 812 -13.67 40.84 2.34
N ARG A 813 -14.27 40.29 3.41
CA ARG A 813 -15.68 40.59 3.76
C ARG A 813 -15.84 42.05 4.18
N GLU A 814 -16.96 42.62 3.89
CA GLU A 814 -17.32 43.97 4.32
C GLU A 814 -17.47 44.02 5.86
N VAL A 815 -16.99 45.07 6.51
CA VAL A 815 -17.16 45.27 7.95
C VAL A 815 -18.40 46.11 8.17
N LEU A 816 -19.41 45.55 8.85
CA LEU A 816 -20.70 46.16 9.04
C LEU A 816 -20.72 47.17 10.21
N ILE A 817 -19.82 47.00 11.17
CA ILE A 817 -19.66 47.83 12.34
C ILE A 817 -18.48 48.77 12.14
N GLN A 818 -18.74 50.10 12.25
CA GLN A 818 -17.75 51.16 12.04
C GLN A 818 -17.04 51.62 13.28
N ASP A 819 -17.67 51.51 14.45
CA ASP A 819 -17.19 52.07 15.72
C ASP A 819 -17.08 51.00 16.79
N GLU A 820 -16.08 51.15 17.69
CA GLU A 820 -15.82 50.27 18.84
C GLU A 820 -17.00 50.30 19.83
N ASN A 821 -17.72 51.41 19.96
CA ASN A 821 -18.92 51.55 20.83
C ASN A 821 -20.09 50.70 20.32
N GLN A 822 -20.28 50.63 18.97
CA GLN A 822 -21.28 49.78 18.35
C GLN A 822 -20.92 48.29 18.52
N LEU A 823 -19.62 47.94 18.41
CA LEU A 823 -19.13 46.59 18.66
C LEU A 823 -19.41 46.14 20.07
N ASN A 824 -19.04 46.96 21.08
CA ASN A 824 -19.29 46.66 22.48
C ASN A 824 -20.78 46.46 22.79
N SER A 825 -21.65 47.28 22.23
CA SER A 825 -23.09 47.14 22.34
C SER A 825 -23.61 45.84 21.75
N ARG A 826 -23.02 45.39 20.59
CA ARG A 826 -23.36 44.14 19.94
C ARG A 826 -22.88 42.92 20.69
N LEU A 827 -21.66 42.99 21.25
CA LEU A 827 -21.12 41.91 22.09
C LEU A 827 -21.91 41.71 23.38
N LEU A 828 -22.41 42.80 23.99
CA LEU A 828 -23.29 42.73 25.16
C LEU A 828 -24.64 42.08 24.83
N GLN A 829 -25.18 42.32 23.62
CA GLN A 829 -26.41 41.66 23.14
C GLN A 829 -26.24 40.18 22.89
N LEU A 830 -25.03 39.71 22.50
CA LEU A 830 -24.74 38.30 22.28
C LEU A 830 -24.48 37.52 23.56
N ARG A 831 -24.19 38.24 24.68
CA ARG A 831 -24.00 37.64 26.00
C ARG A 831 -25.30 37.57 26.85
N SER A 832 -26.33 38.32 26.45
CA SER A 832 -27.65 38.29 27.07
C SER A 832 -28.55 37.21 26.44
#